data_0318a70df4becbeba7e6faadc43485c8
#
_entry.id   0318a70df4becbeba7e6faadc43485c8
#
_cell.length_a   1.000
_cell.length_b   1.000
_cell.length_c   1.000
_cell.angle_alpha   90.00
_cell.angle_beta   90.00
_cell.angle_gamma   90.00
#
_symmetry.space_group_name_H-M   'P 1'
#
loop_
_entity.id
_entity.type
_entity.pdbx_description
1 polymer ?
#
loop_
_entity_poly.entity_id
_entity_poly.type
_entity_poly.pdbx_seq_one_letter_code
_entity_poly.pdbx_strand_id
1 'polypeptide(L)'
;MTRLRNHWLWQTPVPPSAIQELAERLRVPSTVAEILWRRQIHTVEAYQALLTQDGPLSDPRLLPDMSEAVAAISEALERRRPIRVYGDYDADGVTATALLVRGLRALGGRVDYYIPNRFDEGYGLNSDAVQIAHDEGVELLVTVDCGSSSPDAAQLADTLGLTLVITDHHGLPARLPQARALVNPERRQPVDRLSGAGVALQVLRALSPAKEVDDWYYAVASIGTVADVVPLTGNNRRLVARGLKALQTGLVPGVSVLLAHQHRDVQACQVDDLGFFIGPRLNAAGRMGDAKGAVELLLAETEAEADPWAQQLAEANAQRRAQEQTIVAEAWRQLPTRPDGRLYPFCVVAGDGWHHGVIGIVASRLKDVVRRPVAVIGWDGGDGKGSARSVEGVHLLEHMRQTSELFLALGGHRGAAGFSLLRQPADVLSRRLSDGLSEAARAQPYIGVRYDARLEASELTEELAVRLQALEPFGHGFERPVWLIQGVVADARTMGSDGLHLRLSLRDTSMRMVGFHLGIYADGLEPGTPVQFLGQIEWNWFRQRWVPQCRITEWLWPYPRKAVSYQSGLPSQAESAERRTIYVTESPREVREWARLLSAWPFSPSEPVGQLAYWEQALLRGQYNRVVVSQWHLWPRLWGWADDVVWLTFPRSRRRFEESAAWLSPVGQLWWSPDGQGNAPNVYRKWQRLLPTRERLARSWRHWVEGRQGLQIGRQIVKDLGLSPDWTPRDGKVPLDRSFQYRWTQYEWIDARQWLTKEGNHDAMAAIRTRNT
;
A
#
# COMPACT_ATOMS: atom_id res chain seq x y z
N MET A 1 -5.62 -9.76 -1.28
CA MET A 1 -4.76 -9.61 -2.46
C MET A 1 -3.42 -10.24 -2.15
N THR A 2 -3.13 -11.41 -2.69
CA THR A 2 -1.79 -12.00 -2.59
C THR A 2 -0.91 -11.19 -3.53
N ARG A 3 -0.01 -10.38 -2.98
CA ARG A 3 0.93 -9.59 -3.79
C ARG A 3 1.86 -10.55 -4.50
N LEU A 4 1.85 -10.57 -5.82
CA LEU A 4 2.88 -11.20 -6.62
C LEU A 4 4.16 -10.39 -6.47
N ARG A 5 4.96 -10.71 -5.50
CA ARG A 5 6.31 -10.15 -5.37
C ARG A 5 7.29 -11.23 -5.72
N ASN A 6 8.16 -10.97 -6.67
CA ASN A 6 9.38 -11.73 -6.83
C ASN A 6 10.28 -11.40 -5.63
N HIS A 7 10.55 -12.39 -4.83
CA HIS A 7 11.18 -12.24 -3.52
C HIS A 7 12.69 -12.09 -3.64
N TRP A 8 13.14 -10.95 -4.16
CA TRP A 8 14.54 -10.57 -4.05
C TRP A 8 14.72 -9.83 -2.73
N LEU A 9 15.31 -10.50 -1.76
CA LEU A 9 15.72 -9.87 -0.52
C LEU A 9 16.95 -9.02 -0.81
N TRP A 10 16.82 -7.74 -0.63
CA TRP A 10 17.92 -6.81 -0.81
C TRP A 10 18.19 -6.06 0.47
N GLN A 11 19.44 -6.02 0.85
CA GLN A 11 19.95 -5.29 1.99
C GLN A 11 21.26 -4.62 1.60
N THR A 12 21.38 -3.31 1.79
CA THR A 12 22.66 -2.63 1.63
C THR A 12 23.64 -3.16 2.66
N PRO A 13 24.84 -3.60 2.27
CA PRO A 13 25.86 -4.02 3.23
C PRO A 13 26.19 -2.92 4.23
N VAL A 14 26.29 -3.26 5.49
CA VAL A 14 26.73 -2.37 6.57
C VAL A 14 27.94 -3.01 7.25
N PRO A 15 29.01 -2.26 7.55
CA PRO A 15 30.19 -2.81 8.21
C PRO A 15 29.85 -3.36 9.61
N PRO A 16 30.06 -4.65 9.91
CA PRO A 16 29.72 -5.22 11.21
C PRO A 16 30.42 -4.53 12.39
N SER A 17 31.68 -4.09 12.21
CA SER A 17 32.43 -3.36 13.22
C SER A 17 31.81 -2.01 13.56
N ALA A 18 31.29 -1.29 12.56
CA ALA A 18 30.62 -0.02 12.78
C ALA A 18 29.29 -0.18 13.54
N ILE A 19 28.55 -1.29 13.26
CA ILE A 19 27.33 -1.60 14.02
C ILE A 19 27.67 -1.91 15.48
N GLN A 20 28.70 -2.72 15.71
CA GLN A 20 29.09 -3.08 17.07
C GLN A 20 29.56 -1.88 17.88
N GLU A 21 30.42 -1.03 17.30
CA GLU A 21 30.85 0.22 17.93
C GLU A 21 29.66 1.13 18.26
N LEU A 22 28.71 1.28 17.32
CA LEU A 22 27.52 2.09 17.55
C LEU A 22 26.63 1.48 18.65
N ALA A 23 26.47 0.16 18.67
CA ALA A 23 25.68 -0.55 19.69
C ALA A 23 26.24 -0.31 21.10
N GLU A 24 27.56 -0.41 21.25
CA GLU A 24 28.25 -0.17 22.52
C GLU A 24 28.12 1.30 22.98
N ARG A 25 28.34 2.24 22.06
CA ARG A 25 28.24 3.71 22.35
C ARG A 25 26.83 4.12 22.74
N LEU A 26 25.80 3.59 22.06
CA LEU A 26 24.39 3.93 22.32
C LEU A 26 23.77 3.05 23.40
N ARG A 27 24.43 1.98 23.82
CA ARG A 27 23.93 0.95 24.77
C ARG A 27 22.60 0.33 24.30
N VAL A 28 22.55 -0.04 23.02
CA VAL A 28 21.39 -0.68 22.39
C VAL A 28 21.80 -2.04 21.79
N PRO A 29 20.87 -2.96 21.57
CA PRO A 29 21.14 -4.20 20.83
C PRO A 29 21.74 -3.90 19.43
N SER A 30 22.61 -4.78 18.94
CA SER A 30 23.25 -4.62 17.62
C SER A 30 22.23 -4.53 16.49
N THR A 31 21.11 -5.22 16.62
CA THR A 31 19.99 -5.15 15.67
C THR A 31 19.34 -3.74 15.64
N VAL A 32 19.20 -3.08 16.79
CA VAL A 32 18.72 -1.69 16.86
C VAL A 32 19.77 -0.73 16.30
N ALA A 33 21.05 -0.95 16.62
CA ALA A 33 22.16 -0.14 16.09
C ALA A 33 22.23 -0.24 14.55
N GLU A 34 21.98 -1.40 13.97
CA GLU A 34 21.92 -1.59 12.50
C GLU A 34 20.80 -0.75 11.88
N ILE A 35 19.62 -0.69 12.49
CA ILE A 35 18.53 0.17 12.05
C ILE A 35 18.91 1.64 12.11
N LEU A 36 19.49 2.08 13.22
CA LEU A 36 19.91 3.47 13.43
C LEU A 36 20.97 3.86 12.39
N TRP A 37 21.95 2.97 12.15
CA TRP A 37 22.99 3.17 11.15
C TRP A 37 22.39 3.38 9.76
N ARG A 38 21.45 2.53 9.35
CA ARG A 38 20.78 2.64 8.04
C ARG A 38 19.98 3.93 7.88
N ARG A 39 19.55 4.53 9.00
CA ARG A 39 18.84 5.81 9.05
C ARG A 39 19.77 7.01 9.28
N GLN A 40 21.08 6.83 9.06
CA GLN A 40 22.10 7.86 9.21
C GLN A 40 22.21 8.44 10.64
N ILE A 41 21.83 7.65 11.64
CA ILE A 41 21.94 8.01 13.06
C ILE A 41 23.20 7.34 13.61
N HIS A 42 24.32 8.06 13.53
CA HIS A 42 25.65 7.53 13.82
C HIS A 42 26.27 8.06 15.11
N THR A 43 25.62 9.01 15.79
CA THR A 43 26.14 9.65 16.99
C THR A 43 25.19 9.56 18.16
N VAL A 44 25.73 9.74 19.39
CA VAL A 44 24.93 9.75 20.61
C VAL A 44 23.96 10.93 20.61
N GLU A 45 24.41 12.08 20.12
CA GLU A 45 23.61 13.32 20.05
C GLU A 45 22.43 13.15 19.08
N ALA A 46 22.68 12.56 17.90
CA ALA A 46 21.61 12.29 16.93
C ALA A 46 20.58 11.29 17.50
N TYR A 47 21.05 10.26 18.21
CA TYR A 47 20.18 9.30 18.87
C TYR A 47 19.37 9.93 20.01
N GLN A 48 20.01 10.73 20.85
CA GLN A 48 19.31 11.49 21.90
C GLN A 48 18.28 12.44 21.32
N ALA A 49 18.63 13.18 20.26
CA ALA A 49 17.69 14.06 19.56
C ALA A 49 16.48 13.31 18.98
N LEU A 50 16.68 12.06 18.55
CA LEU A 50 15.59 11.17 18.10
C LEU A 50 14.66 10.77 19.25
N LEU A 51 15.22 10.49 20.43
CA LEU A 51 14.46 10.09 21.62
C LEU A 51 13.76 11.28 22.30
N THR A 52 14.33 12.50 22.16
CA THR A 52 13.76 13.71 22.74
C THR A 52 12.59 14.21 21.90
N GLN A 53 11.43 13.58 22.10
CA GLN A 53 10.22 13.89 21.36
C GLN A 53 9.54 15.19 21.83
N ASP A 54 9.83 15.64 23.05
CA ASP A 54 9.23 16.82 23.68
C ASP A 54 10.06 18.09 23.47
N GLY A 55 11.07 18.07 22.56
CA GLY A 55 11.88 19.25 22.24
C GLY A 55 11.05 20.31 21.49
N PRO A 56 11.42 21.60 21.65
CA PRO A 56 10.71 22.68 20.96
C PRO A 56 10.83 22.55 19.45
N LEU A 57 9.79 22.97 18.75
CA LEU A 57 9.86 23.15 17.30
C LEU A 57 10.80 24.34 17.00
N SER A 58 11.36 24.35 15.80
CA SER A 58 12.19 25.46 15.31
C SER A 58 11.46 26.80 15.42
N ASP A 59 12.22 27.88 15.51
CA ASP A 59 11.65 29.24 15.49
C ASP A 59 10.83 29.41 14.18
N PRO A 60 9.55 29.75 14.27
CA PRO A 60 8.71 29.96 13.09
C PRO A 60 9.22 31.08 12.19
N ARG A 61 9.96 32.06 12.70
CA ARG A 61 10.55 33.15 11.93
C ARG A 61 11.65 32.71 10.96
N LEU A 62 12.07 31.47 11.04
CA LEU A 62 12.98 30.87 10.06
C LEU A 62 12.28 30.58 8.72
N LEU A 63 10.94 30.55 8.69
CA LEU A 63 10.18 30.42 7.44
C LEU A 63 10.20 31.75 6.68
N PRO A 64 10.36 31.71 5.35
CA PRO A 64 10.30 32.91 4.51
C PRO A 64 9.01 33.69 4.69
N ASP A 65 9.08 35.01 4.68
CA ASP A 65 7.98 35.97 4.81
C ASP A 65 7.10 35.78 6.06
N MET A 66 7.54 35.00 7.06
CA MET A 66 6.76 34.78 8.28
C MET A 66 6.52 36.09 9.04
N SER A 67 7.51 36.97 9.09
CA SER A 67 7.36 38.27 9.77
C SER A 67 6.33 39.16 9.09
N GLU A 68 6.32 39.18 7.77
CA GLU A 68 5.34 39.92 6.95
C GLU A 68 3.93 39.35 7.10
N ALA A 69 3.80 38.01 7.13
CA ALA A 69 2.52 37.34 7.37
C ALA A 69 1.97 37.69 8.76
N VAL A 70 2.81 37.60 9.79
CA VAL A 70 2.45 37.97 11.18
C VAL A 70 2.03 39.44 11.26
N ALA A 71 2.76 40.36 10.62
CA ALA A 71 2.42 41.77 10.61
C ALA A 71 1.04 42.03 9.96
N ALA A 72 0.78 41.43 8.80
CA ALA A 72 -0.50 41.57 8.10
C ALA A 72 -1.69 41.00 8.91
N ILE A 73 -1.51 39.81 9.50
CA ILE A 73 -2.55 39.19 10.32
C ILE A 73 -2.77 39.99 11.62
N SER A 74 -1.71 40.42 12.30
CA SER A 74 -1.84 41.23 13.53
C SER A 74 -2.54 42.56 13.27
N GLU A 75 -2.23 43.26 12.15
CA GLU A 75 -2.90 44.47 11.75
C GLU A 75 -4.41 44.23 11.54
N ALA A 76 -4.78 43.12 10.88
CA ALA A 76 -6.16 42.77 10.68
C ALA A 76 -6.92 42.47 11.98
N LEU A 77 -6.24 41.75 12.92
CA LEU A 77 -6.79 41.47 14.25
C LEU A 77 -7.00 42.74 15.08
N GLU A 78 -6.00 43.61 15.14
CA GLU A 78 -6.06 44.89 15.88
C GLU A 78 -7.18 45.80 15.35
N ARG A 79 -7.34 45.86 14.03
CA ARG A 79 -8.38 46.67 13.36
C ARG A 79 -9.72 45.97 13.23
N ARG A 80 -9.85 44.74 13.73
CA ARG A 80 -11.05 43.88 13.61
C ARG A 80 -11.55 43.74 12.19
N ARG A 81 -10.62 43.69 11.23
CA ARG A 81 -10.96 43.47 9.80
C ARG A 81 -11.51 42.07 9.59
N PRO A 82 -12.49 41.90 8.64
CA PRO A 82 -12.91 40.54 8.26
C PRO A 82 -11.78 39.74 7.63
N ILE A 83 -11.53 38.57 8.19
CA ILE A 83 -10.49 37.63 7.75
C ILE A 83 -11.18 36.39 7.21
N ARG A 84 -10.77 35.95 6.01
CA ARG A 84 -11.17 34.65 5.47
C ARG A 84 -9.96 33.73 5.38
N VAL A 85 -10.10 32.52 5.94
CA VAL A 85 -9.14 31.41 5.74
C VAL A 85 -9.63 30.60 4.55
N TYR A 86 -8.82 30.54 3.49
CA TYR A 86 -9.09 29.75 2.30
C TYR A 86 -8.24 28.48 2.33
N GLY A 87 -8.89 27.32 2.48
CA GLY A 87 -8.20 26.02 2.62
C GLY A 87 -8.29 25.14 1.39
N ASP A 88 -7.60 24.00 1.43
CA ASP A 88 -7.81 22.90 0.51
C ASP A 88 -8.83 21.89 1.07
N TYR A 89 -9.38 21.06 0.20
CA TYR A 89 -10.44 20.08 0.50
C TYR A 89 -9.94 18.74 1.05
N ASP A 90 -8.63 18.51 1.16
CA ASP A 90 -8.07 17.29 1.72
C ASP A 90 -7.80 17.40 3.22
N ALA A 91 -7.30 16.32 3.82
CA ALA A 91 -7.13 16.27 5.28
C ALA A 91 -6.10 17.30 5.79
N ASP A 92 -5.07 17.62 5.01
CA ASP A 92 -4.08 18.62 5.40
C ASP A 92 -4.67 20.03 5.33
N GLY A 93 -5.34 20.38 4.21
CA GLY A 93 -6.02 21.66 4.06
C GLY A 93 -7.14 21.85 5.09
N VAL A 94 -7.95 20.83 5.35
CA VAL A 94 -9.01 20.86 6.37
C VAL A 94 -8.45 21.09 7.77
N THR A 95 -7.38 20.39 8.14
CA THR A 95 -6.73 20.55 9.47
C THR A 95 -6.06 21.91 9.57
N ALA A 96 -5.37 22.37 8.52
CA ALA A 96 -4.78 23.70 8.46
C ALA A 96 -5.82 24.82 8.61
N THR A 97 -6.99 24.65 7.95
CA THR A 97 -8.12 25.57 8.07
C THR A 97 -8.65 25.62 9.50
N ALA A 98 -8.92 24.47 10.11
CA ALA A 98 -9.41 24.39 11.49
C ALA A 98 -8.42 25.05 12.47
N LEU A 99 -7.12 24.82 12.28
CA LEU A 99 -6.06 25.45 13.09
C LEU A 99 -6.12 26.97 13.04
N LEU A 100 -6.09 27.58 11.83
CA LEU A 100 -6.08 29.04 11.71
C LEU A 100 -7.40 29.66 12.13
N VAL A 101 -8.54 29.05 11.77
CA VAL A 101 -9.86 29.56 12.18
C VAL A 101 -9.96 29.62 13.71
N ARG A 102 -9.68 28.52 14.41
CA ARG A 102 -9.74 28.49 15.86
C ARG A 102 -8.72 29.44 16.49
N GLY A 103 -7.48 29.44 15.99
CA GLY A 103 -6.41 30.26 16.53
C GLY A 103 -6.66 31.75 16.38
N LEU A 104 -7.08 32.19 15.19
CA LEU A 104 -7.37 33.61 14.95
C LEU A 104 -8.64 34.08 15.68
N ARG A 105 -9.67 33.22 15.82
CA ARG A 105 -10.85 33.51 16.67
C ARG A 105 -10.46 33.66 18.14
N ALA A 106 -9.59 32.82 18.66
CA ALA A 106 -9.08 32.90 20.03
C ALA A 106 -8.27 34.18 20.29
N LEU A 107 -7.66 34.75 19.23
CA LEU A 107 -6.98 36.06 19.26
C LEU A 107 -7.94 37.24 19.06
N GLY A 108 -9.27 37.01 19.03
CA GLY A 108 -10.30 38.05 18.91
C GLY A 108 -10.63 38.46 17.46
N GLY A 109 -10.17 37.72 16.47
CA GLY A 109 -10.41 37.96 15.06
C GLY A 109 -11.87 37.66 14.65
N ARG A 110 -12.37 38.46 13.69
CA ARG A 110 -13.61 38.16 12.94
C ARG A 110 -13.24 37.25 11.75
N VAL A 111 -13.37 35.94 11.94
CA VAL A 111 -12.83 34.91 11.01
C VAL A 111 -13.92 33.99 10.52
N ASP A 112 -14.04 33.89 9.21
CA ASP A 112 -14.74 32.79 8.52
C ASP A 112 -13.76 31.95 7.69
N TYR A 113 -14.29 30.95 6.98
CA TYR A 113 -13.45 30.11 6.11
C TYR A 113 -14.18 29.71 4.85
N TYR A 114 -13.41 29.35 3.83
CA TYR A 114 -13.87 28.85 2.56
C TYR A 114 -13.04 27.64 2.14
N ILE A 115 -13.70 26.56 1.74
CA ILE A 115 -13.06 25.37 1.15
C ILE A 115 -13.64 25.21 -0.27
N PRO A 116 -12.82 25.22 -1.33
CA PRO A 116 -13.31 25.09 -2.70
C PRO A 116 -13.87 23.68 -2.96
N ASN A 117 -14.87 23.63 -3.83
CA ASN A 117 -15.37 22.36 -4.32
C ASN A 117 -14.41 21.78 -5.35
N ARG A 118 -13.89 20.58 -5.07
CA ARG A 118 -12.94 19.89 -5.92
C ARG A 118 -13.39 19.68 -7.37
N PHE A 119 -14.71 19.52 -7.59
CA PHE A 119 -15.27 19.18 -8.90
C PHE A 119 -15.54 20.39 -9.76
N ASP A 120 -15.99 21.45 -9.14
CA ASP A 120 -16.44 22.66 -9.81
C ASP A 120 -15.34 23.72 -9.90
N GLU A 121 -14.52 23.83 -8.83
CA GLU A 121 -13.52 24.88 -8.68
C GLU A 121 -12.08 24.39 -8.87
N GLY A 122 -11.82 23.09 -8.67
CA GLY A 122 -10.50 22.49 -8.83
C GLY A 122 -9.61 22.63 -7.60
N TYR A 123 -8.29 22.66 -7.82
CA TYR A 123 -7.28 22.79 -6.77
C TYR A 123 -6.64 24.19 -6.79
N GLY A 124 -6.35 24.72 -5.61
CA GLY A 124 -5.67 25.99 -5.41
C GLY A 124 -6.61 27.19 -5.34
N LEU A 125 -6.04 28.37 -5.08
CA LEU A 125 -6.80 29.62 -5.06
C LEU A 125 -7.22 29.99 -6.47
N ASN A 126 -8.51 30.16 -6.69
CA ASN A 126 -9.11 30.55 -7.97
C ASN A 126 -9.63 31.98 -7.95
N SER A 127 -9.80 32.58 -9.14
CA SER A 127 -10.21 33.97 -9.29
C SER A 127 -11.65 34.24 -8.82
N ASP A 128 -12.53 33.24 -8.99
CA ASP A 128 -13.94 33.37 -8.58
C ASP A 128 -14.06 33.46 -7.06
N ALA A 129 -13.30 32.65 -6.34
CA ALA A 129 -13.26 32.71 -4.88
C ALA A 129 -12.65 34.00 -4.34
N VAL A 130 -11.67 34.57 -5.04
CA VAL A 130 -11.11 35.89 -4.71
C VAL A 130 -12.18 37.00 -4.91
N GLN A 131 -12.92 36.92 -6.01
CA GLN A 131 -14.02 37.87 -6.28
C GLN A 131 -15.13 37.77 -5.22
N ILE A 132 -15.54 36.53 -4.88
CA ILE A 132 -16.54 36.28 -3.83
C ILE A 132 -16.06 36.85 -2.49
N ALA A 133 -14.80 36.63 -2.13
CA ALA A 133 -14.24 37.17 -0.88
C ALA A 133 -14.31 38.71 -0.84
N HIS A 134 -13.95 39.36 -1.96
CA HIS A 134 -14.04 40.84 -2.09
C HIS A 134 -15.48 41.32 -1.97
N ASP A 135 -16.41 40.69 -2.68
CA ASP A 135 -17.83 41.11 -2.71
C ASP A 135 -18.52 40.92 -1.35
N GLU A 136 -18.07 39.95 -0.56
CA GLU A 136 -18.53 39.69 0.82
C GLU A 136 -17.80 40.57 1.86
N GLY A 137 -16.92 41.46 1.43
CA GLY A 137 -16.27 42.47 2.26
C GLY A 137 -15.11 41.91 3.11
N VAL A 138 -14.47 40.81 2.68
CA VAL A 138 -13.22 40.30 3.27
C VAL A 138 -12.12 41.30 2.98
N GLU A 139 -11.32 41.63 4.00
CA GLU A 139 -10.16 42.55 3.87
C GLU A 139 -8.82 41.81 3.90
N LEU A 140 -8.76 40.68 4.58
CA LEU A 140 -7.59 39.80 4.61
C LEU A 140 -7.99 38.38 4.19
N LEU A 141 -7.40 37.90 3.11
CA LEU A 141 -7.49 36.49 2.67
C LEU A 141 -6.20 35.75 3.06
N VAL A 142 -6.31 34.69 3.84
CA VAL A 142 -5.21 33.84 4.22
C VAL A 142 -5.40 32.46 3.63
N THR A 143 -4.57 32.05 2.67
CA THR A 143 -4.63 30.68 2.18
C THR A 143 -3.87 29.72 3.08
N VAL A 144 -4.33 28.49 3.18
CA VAL A 144 -3.67 27.39 3.86
C VAL A 144 -3.59 26.17 2.96
N ASP A 145 -2.43 25.56 2.88
CA ASP A 145 -2.19 24.34 2.10
C ASP A 145 -2.41 24.52 0.58
N CYS A 146 -2.43 25.75 0.12
CA CYS A 146 -2.59 26.10 -1.30
C CYS A 146 -2.17 27.54 -1.57
N GLY A 147 -2.17 27.91 -2.85
CA GLY A 147 -1.98 29.28 -3.29
C GLY A 147 -0.63 29.57 -3.94
N SER A 148 0.42 28.82 -3.65
CA SER A 148 1.74 29.00 -4.27
C SER A 148 1.72 28.90 -5.80
N SER A 149 0.77 28.14 -6.36
CA SER A 149 0.61 27.93 -7.81
C SER A 149 -0.49 28.76 -8.43
N SER A 150 -0.95 29.84 -7.78
CA SER A 150 -2.09 30.68 -8.20
C SER A 150 -1.72 32.14 -8.49
N PRO A 151 -0.78 32.43 -9.42
CA PRO A 151 -0.32 33.81 -9.66
C PRO A 151 -1.40 34.72 -10.22
N ASP A 152 -2.35 34.19 -11.00
CA ASP A 152 -3.41 35.03 -11.61
C ASP A 152 -4.48 35.41 -10.59
N ALA A 153 -4.87 34.49 -9.69
CA ALA A 153 -5.76 34.80 -8.57
C ALA A 153 -5.12 35.81 -7.58
N ALA A 154 -3.81 35.67 -7.33
CA ALA A 154 -3.07 36.63 -6.51
C ALA A 154 -3.04 38.03 -7.16
N GLN A 155 -2.88 38.12 -8.47
CA GLN A 155 -2.93 39.38 -9.23
C GLN A 155 -4.32 40.02 -9.14
N LEU A 156 -5.39 39.23 -9.20
CA LEU A 156 -6.75 39.70 -9.01
C LEU A 156 -6.97 40.26 -7.60
N ALA A 157 -6.47 39.55 -6.56
CA ALA A 157 -6.56 39.99 -5.18
C ALA A 157 -5.91 41.39 -4.98
N ASP A 158 -4.72 41.59 -5.57
CA ASP A 158 -4.04 42.88 -5.56
C ASP A 158 -4.83 43.97 -6.28
N THR A 159 -5.40 43.65 -7.45
CA THR A 159 -6.24 44.58 -8.24
C THR A 159 -7.49 45.04 -7.48
N LEU A 160 -8.07 44.11 -6.71
CA LEU A 160 -9.27 44.40 -5.88
C LEU A 160 -8.94 45.06 -4.53
N GLY A 161 -7.65 45.26 -4.21
CA GLY A 161 -7.20 45.80 -2.93
C GLY A 161 -7.36 44.81 -1.76
N LEU A 162 -7.57 43.55 -2.01
CA LEU A 162 -7.66 42.48 -1.01
C LEU A 162 -6.26 42.09 -0.53
N THR A 163 -5.98 42.23 0.77
CA THR A 163 -4.72 41.80 1.33
C THR A 163 -4.65 40.25 1.28
N LEU A 164 -3.61 39.69 0.60
CA LEU A 164 -3.41 38.26 0.45
C LEU A 164 -2.18 37.80 1.22
N VAL A 165 -2.34 36.83 2.11
CA VAL A 165 -1.27 36.07 2.75
C VAL A 165 -1.38 34.60 2.30
N ILE A 166 -0.33 34.08 1.69
CA ILE A 166 -0.28 32.68 1.25
C ILE A 166 0.54 31.88 2.26
N THR A 167 -0.05 30.80 2.78
CA THR A 167 0.67 29.78 3.55
C THR A 167 0.51 28.43 2.87
N ASP A 168 1.63 27.84 2.43
CA ASP A 168 1.62 26.66 1.59
C ASP A 168 2.93 25.88 1.79
N HIS A 169 2.99 24.65 1.28
CA HIS A 169 4.18 23.82 1.33
C HIS A 169 4.46 23.09 -0.01
N HIS A 170 3.58 23.27 -0.98
CA HIS A 170 3.71 22.66 -2.30
C HIS A 170 4.87 23.25 -3.11
N GLY A 171 5.31 22.47 -4.12
CA GLY A 171 6.38 22.87 -5.01
C GLY A 171 6.12 24.22 -5.71
N LEU A 172 7.15 25.03 -5.82
CA LEU A 172 7.04 26.38 -6.35
C LEU A 172 6.96 26.39 -7.88
N PRO A 173 6.07 27.19 -8.48
CA PRO A 173 6.02 27.42 -9.91
C PRO A 173 7.15 28.37 -10.38
N ALA A 174 7.38 28.42 -11.69
CA ALA A 174 8.37 29.33 -12.27
C ALA A 174 8.01 30.83 -12.03
N ARG A 175 6.70 31.17 -12.00
CA ARG A 175 6.20 32.51 -11.66
C ARG A 175 5.51 32.43 -10.29
N LEU A 176 6.11 33.06 -9.29
CA LEU A 176 5.53 33.15 -7.96
C LEU A 176 4.34 34.09 -7.92
N PRO A 177 3.29 33.82 -7.11
CA PRO A 177 2.19 34.73 -6.89
C PRO A 177 2.67 35.97 -6.15
N GLN A 178 2.13 37.13 -6.51
CA GLN A 178 2.32 38.37 -5.77
C GLN A 178 1.34 38.44 -4.60
N ALA A 179 1.86 38.37 -3.39
CA ALA A 179 1.08 38.44 -2.16
C ALA A 179 1.78 39.31 -1.13
N ARG A 180 1.08 39.73 -0.09
CA ARG A 180 1.69 40.47 1.04
C ARG A 180 2.75 39.63 1.75
N ALA A 181 2.53 38.34 1.82
CA ALA A 181 3.49 37.34 2.29
C ALA A 181 3.25 36.00 1.60
N LEU A 182 4.32 35.27 1.30
CA LEU A 182 4.29 33.89 0.81
C LEU A 182 5.12 33.02 1.75
N VAL A 183 4.47 32.45 2.76
CA VAL A 183 5.09 31.53 3.72
C VAL A 183 5.08 30.12 3.12
N ASN A 184 6.22 29.73 2.54
CA ASN A 184 6.41 28.39 1.98
C ASN A 184 7.85 27.89 2.26
N PRO A 185 8.00 26.74 2.94
CA PRO A 185 9.32 26.17 3.27
C PRO A 185 10.20 25.92 2.04
N GLU A 186 9.63 25.59 0.88
CA GLU A 186 10.38 25.31 -0.35
C GLU A 186 11.16 26.52 -0.90
N ARG A 187 10.91 27.72 -0.39
CA ARG A 187 11.65 28.95 -0.73
C ARG A 187 13.03 29.05 -0.06
N ARG A 188 13.34 28.15 0.87
CA ARG A 188 14.61 28.17 1.64
C ARG A 188 15.24 26.79 1.68
N GLN A 189 16.58 26.75 1.57
CA GLN A 189 17.36 25.52 1.72
C GLN A 189 18.26 25.59 2.97
N PRO A 190 18.44 24.51 3.74
CA PRO A 190 17.75 23.24 3.63
C PRO A 190 16.28 23.34 4.03
N VAL A 191 15.42 22.58 3.35
CA VAL A 191 13.98 22.62 3.55
C VAL A 191 13.59 21.71 4.70
N ASP A 192 12.88 22.26 5.69
CA ASP A 192 12.10 21.48 6.65
C ASP A 192 10.70 21.31 6.04
N ARG A 193 10.48 20.20 5.39
CA ARG A 193 9.26 19.92 4.62
C ARG A 193 8.06 19.74 5.53
N LEU A 194 7.52 20.84 6.02
CA LEU A 194 6.28 20.86 6.79
C LEU A 194 5.09 20.54 5.86
N SER A 195 4.00 20.04 6.44
CA SER A 195 2.68 19.99 5.78
C SER A 195 2.00 21.36 5.85
N GLY A 196 0.90 21.55 5.14
CA GLY A 196 0.08 22.78 5.24
C GLY A 196 -0.37 23.04 6.68
N ALA A 197 -0.81 22.02 7.41
CA ALA A 197 -1.14 22.11 8.84
C ALA A 197 0.08 22.44 9.70
N GLY A 198 1.24 21.90 9.34
CA GLY A 198 2.50 22.26 10.00
C GLY A 198 2.88 23.71 9.82
N VAL A 199 2.71 24.26 8.62
CA VAL A 199 2.93 25.70 8.33
C VAL A 199 1.91 26.57 9.08
N ALA A 200 0.61 26.21 9.08
CA ALA A 200 -0.44 26.89 9.83
C ALA A 200 -0.15 26.94 11.33
N LEU A 201 0.34 25.83 11.92
CA LEU A 201 0.78 25.79 13.32
C LEU A 201 1.94 26.77 13.57
N GLN A 202 2.92 26.85 12.66
CA GLN A 202 4.03 27.80 12.78
C GLN A 202 3.57 29.25 12.72
N VAL A 203 2.57 29.57 11.89
CA VAL A 203 1.95 30.92 11.85
C VAL A 203 1.34 31.25 13.21
N LEU A 204 0.57 30.36 13.81
CA LEU A 204 -0.03 30.58 15.15
C LEU A 204 1.02 30.76 16.24
N ARG A 205 2.09 29.97 16.20
CA ARG A 205 3.24 30.11 17.12
C ARG A 205 3.93 31.47 16.96
N ALA A 206 4.05 31.96 15.72
CA ALA A 206 4.64 33.27 15.44
C ALA A 206 3.76 34.45 15.89
N LEU A 207 2.44 34.29 15.82
CA LEU A 207 1.47 35.29 16.31
C LEU A 207 1.42 35.39 17.84
N SER A 208 1.82 34.33 18.56
CA SER A 208 1.78 34.26 20.03
C SER A 208 3.14 33.93 20.63
N PRO A 209 4.21 34.71 20.38
CA PRO A 209 5.57 34.34 20.77
C PRO A 209 5.80 34.29 22.28
N ALA A 210 4.95 34.95 23.05
CA ALA A 210 5.05 35.01 24.53
C ALA A 210 4.32 33.82 25.21
N LYS A 211 3.50 33.08 24.49
CA LYS A 211 2.73 31.96 25.03
C LYS A 211 2.79 30.78 24.08
N GLU A 212 3.14 29.62 24.61
CA GLU A 212 3.02 28.35 23.84
C GLU A 212 1.56 28.12 23.44
N VAL A 213 1.34 27.68 22.22
CA VAL A 213 0.00 27.27 21.75
C VAL A 213 -0.42 25.97 22.42
N ASP A 214 -1.73 25.84 22.67
CA ASP A 214 -2.28 24.67 23.39
C ASP A 214 -2.09 23.36 22.61
N ASP A 215 -2.07 22.25 23.32
CA ASP A 215 -1.85 20.91 22.73
C ASP A 215 -2.92 20.51 21.71
N TRP A 216 -4.11 21.10 21.74
CA TRP A 216 -5.14 20.93 20.71
C TRP A 216 -4.61 21.25 19.30
N TYR A 217 -3.81 22.33 19.17
CA TYR A 217 -3.24 22.70 17.87
C TYR A 217 -2.21 21.68 17.38
N TYR A 218 -1.41 21.11 18.27
CA TYR A 218 -0.51 20.02 17.92
C TYR A 218 -1.27 18.75 17.53
N ALA A 219 -2.36 18.45 18.26
CA ALA A 219 -3.21 17.31 17.98
C ALA A 219 -3.78 17.36 16.56
N VAL A 220 -4.39 18.48 16.18
CA VAL A 220 -4.97 18.66 14.84
C VAL A 220 -3.90 18.74 13.76
N ALA A 221 -2.78 19.46 14.00
CA ALA A 221 -1.68 19.54 13.04
C ALA A 221 -1.04 18.17 12.77
N SER A 222 -1.00 17.26 13.78
CA SER A 222 -0.47 15.91 13.60
C SER A 222 -1.28 15.09 12.60
N ILE A 223 -2.59 15.30 12.53
CA ILE A 223 -3.48 14.60 11.59
C ILE A 223 -3.12 15.00 10.16
N GLY A 224 -3.07 16.31 9.84
CA GLY A 224 -2.69 16.81 8.52
C GLY A 224 -1.29 16.35 8.12
N THR A 225 -0.32 16.51 9.04
CA THR A 225 1.08 16.13 8.80
C THR A 225 1.24 14.64 8.42
N VAL A 226 0.50 13.74 9.08
CA VAL A 226 0.55 12.31 8.75
C VAL A 226 -0.25 11.98 7.49
N ALA A 227 -1.40 12.63 7.29
CA ALA A 227 -2.28 12.39 6.15
C ALA A 227 -1.66 12.82 4.82
N ASP A 228 -0.88 13.92 4.83
CA ASP A 228 -0.15 14.43 3.64
C ASP A 228 1.14 13.65 3.34
N VAL A 229 1.52 12.71 4.23
CA VAL A 229 2.68 11.83 4.00
C VAL A 229 4.02 12.60 3.90
N VAL A 230 4.15 13.74 4.55
CA VAL A 230 5.44 14.44 4.67
C VAL A 230 6.42 13.65 5.55
N PRO A 231 7.75 13.82 5.37
CA PRO A 231 8.74 13.09 6.15
C PRO A 231 8.60 13.33 7.66
N LEU A 232 8.46 12.26 8.45
CA LEU A 232 8.42 12.33 9.92
C LEU A 232 9.82 12.43 10.52
N THR A 233 10.52 13.51 10.16
CA THR A 233 11.84 13.90 10.67
C THR A 233 11.77 15.31 11.24
N GLY A 234 12.79 15.76 11.98
CA GLY A 234 12.89 17.13 12.49
C GLY A 234 11.62 17.62 13.21
N ASN A 235 11.08 18.76 12.76
CA ASN A 235 9.87 19.35 13.32
C ASN A 235 8.62 18.49 13.15
N ASN A 236 8.42 17.86 12.00
CA ASN A 236 7.25 17.00 11.76
C ASN A 236 7.17 15.86 12.78
N ARG A 237 8.31 15.24 13.09
CA ARG A 237 8.38 14.17 14.09
C ARG A 237 7.98 14.65 15.47
N ARG A 238 8.52 15.79 15.93
CA ARG A 238 8.20 16.38 17.25
C ARG A 238 6.73 16.81 17.33
N LEU A 239 6.25 17.44 16.27
CA LEU A 239 4.85 17.84 16.13
C LEU A 239 3.93 16.62 16.26
N VAL A 240 4.19 15.56 15.50
CA VAL A 240 3.36 14.34 15.51
C VAL A 240 3.44 13.61 16.84
N ALA A 241 4.64 13.53 17.46
CA ALA A 241 4.79 12.89 18.76
C ALA A 241 3.98 13.61 19.86
N ARG A 242 4.03 14.95 19.91
CA ARG A 242 3.25 15.77 20.85
C ARG A 242 1.75 15.69 20.53
N GLY A 243 1.40 15.83 19.25
CA GLY A 243 0.00 15.80 18.82
C GLY A 243 -0.67 14.45 19.10
N LEU A 244 0.04 13.35 18.91
CA LEU A 244 -0.49 12.01 19.20
C LEU A 244 -0.77 11.83 20.70
N LYS A 245 0.14 12.28 21.57
CA LYS A 245 -0.08 12.27 23.04
C LYS A 245 -1.31 13.09 23.40
N ALA A 246 -1.49 14.26 22.79
CA ALA A 246 -2.65 15.10 23.02
C ALA A 246 -3.96 14.45 22.53
N LEU A 247 -3.95 13.81 21.36
CA LEU A 247 -5.12 13.06 20.86
C LEU A 247 -5.54 11.95 21.81
N GLN A 248 -4.59 11.21 22.37
CA GLN A 248 -4.84 10.12 23.31
C GLN A 248 -5.53 10.56 24.61
N THR A 249 -5.49 11.86 24.96
CA THR A 249 -6.25 12.41 26.10
C THR A 249 -7.72 12.72 25.79
N GLY A 250 -8.15 12.59 24.54
CA GLY A 250 -9.49 12.97 24.11
C GLY A 250 -9.68 14.48 23.90
N LEU A 251 -8.58 15.25 23.78
CA LEU A 251 -8.61 16.71 23.69
C LEU A 251 -9.34 17.25 22.45
N VAL A 252 -9.53 16.44 21.40
CA VAL A 252 -10.25 16.79 20.18
C VAL A 252 -11.54 15.95 20.12
N PRO A 253 -12.72 16.49 20.56
CA PRO A 253 -13.97 15.73 20.65
C PRO A 253 -14.36 15.07 19.32
N GLY A 254 -14.18 15.75 18.19
CA GLY A 254 -14.47 15.20 16.87
C GLY A 254 -13.68 13.94 16.55
N VAL A 255 -12.41 13.87 16.95
CA VAL A 255 -11.58 12.67 16.75
C VAL A 255 -12.03 11.53 17.68
N SER A 256 -12.36 11.85 18.94
CA SER A 256 -12.86 10.87 19.92
C SER A 256 -14.14 10.18 19.42
N VAL A 257 -15.12 10.97 18.96
CA VAL A 257 -16.38 10.45 18.41
C VAL A 257 -16.13 9.63 17.15
N LEU A 258 -15.27 10.12 16.24
CA LEU A 258 -14.97 9.42 15.00
C LEU A 258 -14.34 8.03 15.24
N LEU A 259 -13.48 7.91 16.26
CA LEU A 259 -12.89 6.64 16.69
C LEU A 259 -13.93 5.74 17.38
N ALA A 260 -14.75 6.32 18.27
CA ALA A 260 -15.78 5.58 19.02
C ALA A 260 -16.83 4.94 18.10
N HIS A 261 -17.25 5.59 17.00
CA HIS A 261 -18.15 5.02 15.99
C HIS A 261 -17.63 3.71 15.37
N GLN A 262 -16.35 3.40 15.52
CA GLN A 262 -15.73 2.17 15.03
C GLN A 262 -15.18 1.30 16.16
N HIS A 263 -15.69 1.50 17.37
CA HIS A 263 -15.28 0.77 18.58
C HIS A 263 -13.76 0.84 18.83
N ARG A 264 -13.13 1.99 18.48
CA ARG A 264 -11.72 2.27 18.74
C ARG A 264 -11.60 3.18 19.96
N ASP A 265 -10.66 2.85 20.82
CA ASP A 265 -10.35 3.64 22.00
C ASP A 265 -9.40 4.78 21.62
N VAL A 266 -9.76 6.03 21.95
CA VAL A 266 -8.91 7.20 21.68
C VAL A 266 -7.57 7.10 22.41
N GLN A 267 -7.51 6.47 23.59
CA GLN A 267 -6.28 6.26 24.35
C GLN A 267 -5.30 5.32 23.64
N ALA A 268 -5.82 4.50 22.72
CA ALA A 268 -5.06 3.58 21.90
C ALA A 268 -4.70 4.13 20.50
N CYS A 269 -4.96 5.42 20.26
CA CYS A 269 -4.69 6.06 18.97
C CYS A 269 -3.19 6.02 18.65
N GLN A 270 -2.86 5.61 17.44
CA GLN A 270 -1.50 5.51 16.90
C GLN A 270 -1.36 6.33 15.62
N VAL A 271 -0.12 6.54 15.16
CA VAL A 271 0.16 7.21 13.87
C VAL A 271 -0.57 6.55 12.71
N ASP A 272 -0.67 5.22 12.71
CA ASP A 272 -1.40 4.47 11.69
C ASP A 272 -2.90 4.83 11.68
N ASP A 273 -3.49 5.20 12.82
CA ASP A 273 -4.88 5.67 12.87
C ASP A 273 -5.04 7.04 12.20
N LEU A 274 -4.04 7.93 12.33
CA LEU A 274 -4.05 9.23 11.65
C LEU A 274 -4.02 9.04 10.12
N GLY A 275 -3.10 8.21 9.63
CA GLY A 275 -2.90 8.01 8.19
C GLY A 275 -3.93 7.10 7.50
N PHE A 276 -4.43 6.06 8.19
CA PHE A 276 -5.26 5.02 7.58
C PHE A 276 -6.72 5.00 8.06
N PHE A 277 -7.03 5.76 9.10
CA PHE A 277 -8.37 5.79 9.64
C PHE A 277 -8.98 7.21 9.65
N ILE A 278 -8.35 8.17 10.32
CA ILE A 278 -8.86 9.54 10.46
C ILE A 278 -8.71 10.30 9.14
N GLY A 279 -7.49 10.39 8.60
CA GLY A 279 -7.20 11.08 7.35
C GLY A 279 -8.10 10.65 6.17
N PRO A 280 -8.29 9.35 5.90
CA PRO A 280 -9.20 8.89 4.85
C PRO A 280 -10.67 9.30 5.03
N ARG A 281 -11.15 9.55 6.26
CA ARG A 281 -12.50 10.04 6.52
C ARG A 281 -12.62 11.53 6.27
N LEU A 282 -11.65 12.32 6.74
CA LEU A 282 -11.57 13.74 6.41
C LEU A 282 -11.49 13.94 4.88
N ASN A 283 -10.62 13.20 4.23
CA ASN A 283 -10.48 13.20 2.76
C ASN A 283 -11.74 12.75 2.01
N ALA A 284 -12.59 11.94 2.63
CA ALA A 284 -13.78 11.42 1.96
C ALA A 284 -14.81 12.54 1.68
N ALA A 285 -14.91 13.53 2.56
CA ALA A 285 -15.80 14.69 2.37
C ALA A 285 -15.49 15.41 1.06
N GLY A 286 -14.25 15.85 0.85
CA GLY A 286 -13.81 16.53 -0.37
C GLY A 286 -13.79 15.65 -1.62
N ARG A 287 -13.86 14.31 -1.48
CA ARG A 287 -13.96 13.38 -2.62
C ARG A 287 -15.38 13.06 -3.03
N MET A 288 -16.33 13.23 -2.14
CA MET A 288 -17.75 12.89 -2.36
C MET A 288 -18.65 14.13 -2.46
N GLY A 289 -18.12 15.32 -2.11
CA GLY A 289 -18.88 16.58 -2.14
C GLY A 289 -18.16 17.69 -1.42
N ASP A 290 -18.73 18.16 -0.31
CA ASP A 290 -18.27 19.32 0.45
C ASP A 290 -17.41 18.91 1.66
N ALA A 291 -16.22 19.48 1.75
CA ALA A 291 -15.28 19.24 2.85
C ALA A 291 -15.61 20.03 4.14
N LYS A 292 -16.61 20.91 4.14
CA LYS A 292 -17.01 21.73 5.29
C LYS A 292 -17.26 20.89 6.54
N GLY A 293 -17.97 19.76 6.40
CA GLY A 293 -18.25 18.88 7.54
C GLY A 293 -16.99 18.34 8.25
N ALA A 294 -15.88 18.24 7.53
CA ALA A 294 -14.61 17.82 8.14
C ALA A 294 -13.97 18.95 8.96
N VAL A 295 -14.12 20.22 8.55
CA VAL A 295 -13.68 21.38 9.35
C VAL A 295 -14.54 21.51 10.60
N GLU A 296 -15.87 21.43 10.46
CA GLU A 296 -16.80 21.52 11.59
C GLU A 296 -16.59 20.40 12.62
N LEU A 297 -16.31 19.18 12.17
CA LEU A 297 -15.94 18.09 13.06
C LEU A 297 -14.76 18.45 13.96
N LEU A 298 -13.70 19.04 13.38
CA LEU A 298 -12.49 19.42 14.13
C LEU A 298 -12.71 20.61 15.04
N LEU A 299 -13.58 21.56 14.65
CA LEU A 299 -13.90 22.76 15.42
C LEU A 299 -14.90 22.51 16.54
N ALA A 300 -15.61 21.38 16.54
CA ALA A 300 -16.59 21.03 17.56
C ALA A 300 -15.96 21.02 18.97
N GLU A 301 -16.62 21.68 19.93
CA GLU A 301 -16.14 21.83 21.31
C GLU A 301 -16.63 20.68 22.20
N THR A 302 -17.69 19.98 21.80
CA THR A 302 -18.28 18.86 22.51
C THR A 302 -18.47 17.65 21.60
N GLU A 303 -18.54 16.45 22.20
CA GLU A 303 -18.85 15.23 21.45
C GLU A 303 -20.24 15.27 20.81
N ALA A 304 -21.23 15.92 21.46
CA ALA A 304 -22.58 16.07 20.92
C ALA A 304 -22.63 16.95 19.66
N GLU A 305 -21.80 17.99 19.59
CA GLU A 305 -21.64 18.82 18.38
C GLU A 305 -20.90 18.09 17.27
N ALA A 306 -19.95 17.23 17.63
CA ALA A 306 -19.13 16.46 16.70
C ALA A 306 -19.87 15.30 16.04
N ASP A 307 -20.82 14.68 16.76
CA ASP A 307 -21.46 13.40 16.39
C ASP A 307 -22.10 13.44 14.99
N PRO A 308 -22.95 14.44 14.64
CA PRO A 308 -23.55 14.49 13.29
C PRO A 308 -22.51 14.61 12.16
N TRP A 309 -21.42 15.33 12.40
CA TRP A 309 -20.33 15.45 11.42
C TRP A 309 -19.53 14.14 11.29
N ALA A 310 -19.27 13.47 12.41
CA ALA A 310 -18.59 12.17 12.41
C ALA A 310 -19.41 11.12 11.64
N GLN A 311 -20.74 11.10 11.82
CA GLN A 311 -21.64 10.25 11.05
C GLN A 311 -21.59 10.57 9.56
N GLN A 312 -21.71 11.83 9.18
CA GLN A 312 -21.63 12.26 7.77
C GLN A 312 -20.32 11.82 7.09
N LEU A 313 -19.19 12.00 7.78
CA LEU A 313 -17.89 11.59 7.26
C LEU A 313 -17.74 10.06 7.16
N ALA A 314 -18.32 9.32 8.10
CA ALA A 314 -18.34 7.87 8.05
C ALA A 314 -19.15 7.36 6.85
N GLU A 315 -20.31 7.95 6.57
CA GLU A 315 -21.16 7.64 5.44
C GLU A 315 -20.47 8.00 4.11
N ALA A 316 -19.89 9.21 3.99
CA ALA A 316 -19.12 9.61 2.81
C ALA A 316 -17.95 8.66 2.52
N ASN A 317 -17.23 8.24 3.57
CA ASN A 317 -16.14 7.27 3.41
C ASN A 317 -16.64 5.87 3.03
N ALA A 318 -17.80 5.44 3.53
CA ALA A 318 -18.44 4.18 3.14
C ALA A 318 -18.84 4.21 1.66
N GLN A 319 -19.48 5.28 1.19
CA GLN A 319 -19.84 5.50 -0.21
C GLN A 319 -18.60 5.50 -1.11
N ARG A 320 -17.58 6.27 -0.75
CA ARG A 320 -16.30 6.30 -1.47
C ARG A 320 -15.71 4.89 -1.61
N ARG A 321 -15.70 4.10 -0.52
CA ARG A 321 -15.16 2.73 -0.51
C ARG A 321 -15.98 1.78 -1.40
N ALA A 322 -17.30 1.92 -1.41
CA ALA A 322 -18.17 1.13 -2.26
C ALA A 322 -17.92 1.43 -3.75
N GLN A 323 -17.88 2.71 -4.11
CA GLN A 323 -17.54 3.15 -5.47
C GLN A 323 -16.15 2.69 -5.89
N GLU A 324 -15.15 2.83 -5.01
CA GLU A 324 -13.80 2.37 -5.25
C GLU A 324 -13.75 0.86 -5.55
N GLN A 325 -14.46 0.04 -4.77
CA GLN A 325 -14.53 -1.41 -4.99
C GLN A 325 -15.16 -1.75 -6.34
N THR A 326 -16.24 -1.06 -6.69
CA THR A 326 -16.94 -1.25 -7.98
C THR A 326 -16.02 -0.89 -9.14
N ILE A 327 -15.42 0.33 -9.11
CA ILE A 327 -14.54 0.79 -10.18
C ILE A 327 -13.29 -0.11 -10.30
N VAL A 328 -12.68 -0.52 -9.17
CA VAL A 328 -11.55 -1.46 -9.20
C VAL A 328 -11.94 -2.77 -9.87
N ALA A 329 -13.11 -3.35 -9.54
CA ALA A 329 -13.56 -4.61 -10.14
C ALA A 329 -13.82 -4.46 -11.65
N GLU A 330 -14.37 -3.35 -12.09
CA GLU A 330 -14.62 -3.06 -13.51
C GLU A 330 -13.33 -2.78 -14.26
N ALA A 331 -12.44 -1.96 -13.72
CA ALA A 331 -11.16 -1.60 -14.30
C ALA A 331 -10.25 -2.84 -14.49
N TRP A 332 -10.30 -3.78 -13.54
CA TRP A 332 -9.58 -5.04 -13.67
C TRP A 332 -10.04 -5.87 -14.89
N ARG A 333 -11.33 -5.87 -15.19
CA ARG A 333 -11.88 -6.59 -16.35
C ARG A 333 -11.43 -5.97 -17.66
N GLN A 334 -11.10 -4.69 -17.64
CA GLN A 334 -10.75 -3.89 -18.82
C GLN A 334 -9.24 -3.69 -18.99
N LEU A 335 -8.39 -4.28 -18.13
CA LEU A 335 -6.94 -4.12 -18.27
C LEU A 335 -6.50 -4.49 -19.68
N PRO A 336 -5.89 -3.53 -20.41
CA PRO A 336 -5.59 -3.71 -21.81
C PRO A 336 -4.41 -4.66 -22.01
N THR A 337 -4.57 -5.61 -22.93
CA THR A 337 -3.52 -6.54 -23.30
C THR A 337 -3.11 -6.34 -24.75
N ARG A 338 -1.83 -6.53 -25.03
CA ARG A 338 -1.30 -6.59 -26.38
C ARG A 338 -1.76 -7.85 -27.10
N PRO A 339 -1.57 -7.96 -28.43
CA PRO A 339 -1.84 -9.17 -29.18
C PRO A 339 -1.12 -10.42 -28.67
N ASP A 340 0.07 -10.23 -28.02
CA ASP A 340 0.84 -11.31 -27.38
C ASP A 340 0.32 -11.72 -25.99
N GLY A 341 -0.80 -11.15 -25.55
CA GLY A 341 -1.43 -11.41 -24.25
C GLY A 341 -0.80 -10.70 -23.06
N ARG A 342 0.25 -9.90 -23.24
CA ARG A 342 0.88 -9.09 -22.17
C ARG A 342 0.10 -7.81 -21.93
N LEU A 343 0.16 -7.31 -20.71
CA LEU A 343 -0.28 -5.94 -20.43
C LEU A 343 0.60 -4.92 -21.16
N TYR A 344 0.00 -3.81 -21.55
CA TYR A 344 0.78 -2.67 -22.06
C TYR A 344 1.74 -2.14 -20.97
N PRO A 345 2.90 -1.60 -21.36
CA PRO A 345 3.82 -0.93 -20.42
C PRO A 345 3.18 0.22 -19.65
N PHE A 346 2.25 0.95 -20.27
CA PHE A 346 1.36 1.93 -19.67
C PHE A 346 -0.08 1.44 -19.84
N CYS A 347 -0.78 1.16 -18.75
CA CYS A 347 -2.14 0.67 -18.79
C CYS A 347 -3.14 1.81 -18.65
N VAL A 348 -4.08 1.92 -19.58
CA VAL A 348 -5.23 2.83 -19.49
C VAL A 348 -6.49 2.02 -19.36
N VAL A 349 -7.33 2.36 -18.40
CA VAL A 349 -8.68 1.83 -18.23
C VAL A 349 -9.67 2.97 -18.11
N ALA A 350 -10.89 2.77 -18.62
CA ALA A 350 -11.88 3.82 -18.67
C ALA A 350 -13.30 3.27 -18.50
N GLY A 351 -14.18 4.05 -17.89
CA GLY A 351 -15.57 3.68 -17.71
C GLY A 351 -16.50 4.86 -17.63
N ASP A 352 -17.73 4.69 -18.09
CA ASP A 352 -18.79 5.70 -18.00
C ASP A 352 -19.25 5.84 -16.54
N GLY A 353 -19.39 7.09 -16.09
CA GLY A 353 -19.86 7.40 -14.74
C GLY A 353 -18.88 7.04 -13.62
N TRP A 354 -17.63 6.71 -13.92
CA TRP A 354 -16.63 6.50 -12.86
C TRP A 354 -16.32 7.81 -12.15
N HIS A 355 -16.58 7.82 -10.87
CA HIS A 355 -16.53 9.02 -10.06
C HIS A 355 -15.13 9.65 -10.01
N HIS A 356 -14.99 10.90 -10.45
CA HIS A 356 -13.70 11.58 -10.60
C HIS A 356 -12.90 11.71 -9.29
N GLY A 357 -13.57 11.81 -8.14
CA GLY A 357 -12.94 11.83 -6.81
C GLY A 357 -12.29 10.49 -6.40
N VAL A 358 -12.65 9.38 -7.09
CA VAL A 358 -12.23 8.02 -6.73
C VAL A 358 -11.21 7.43 -7.71
N ILE A 359 -11.23 7.83 -8.99
CA ILE A 359 -10.35 7.25 -10.04
C ILE A 359 -8.87 7.33 -9.69
N GLY A 360 -8.41 8.36 -8.98
CA GLY A 360 -7.01 8.47 -8.55
C GLY A 360 -6.59 7.41 -7.53
N ILE A 361 -7.51 6.99 -6.65
CA ILE A 361 -7.29 5.91 -5.70
C ILE A 361 -7.23 4.57 -6.44
N VAL A 362 -8.15 4.38 -7.40
CA VAL A 362 -8.18 3.20 -8.26
C VAL A 362 -6.89 3.07 -9.05
N ALA A 363 -6.40 4.16 -9.66
CA ALA A 363 -5.13 4.18 -10.38
C ALA A 363 -3.96 3.74 -9.49
N SER A 364 -3.89 4.22 -8.25
CA SER A 364 -2.88 3.80 -7.27
C SER A 364 -2.97 2.31 -6.96
N ARG A 365 -4.18 1.79 -6.71
CA ARG A 365 -4.37 0.35 -6.43
C ARG A 365 -4.01 -0.55 -7.61
N LEU A 366 -4.42 -0.18 -8.81
CA LEU A 366 -4.07 -0.91 -10.02
C LEU A 366 -2.55 -0.89 -10.24
N LYS A 367 -1.92 0.29 -10.16
CA LYS A 367 -0.48 0.45 -10.28
C LYS A 367 0.29 -0.46 -9.32
N ASP A 368 -0.13 -0.54 -8.05
CA ASP A 368 0.54 -1.36 -7.03
C ASP A 368 0.48 -2.86 -7.35
N VAL A 369 -0.53 -3.29 -8.08
CA VAL A 369 -0.68 -4.69 -8.46
C VAL A 369 -0.01 -4.98 -9.81
N VAL A 370 -0.30 -4.17 -10.86
CA VAL A 370 0.25 -4.42 -12.20
C VAL A 370 1.69 -3.94 -12.34
N ARG A 371 2.18 -3.12 -11.40
CA ARG A 371 3.54 -2.56 -11.33
C ARG A 371 3.96 -1.85 -12.61
N ARG A 372 3.06 -1.05 -13.14
CA ARG A 372 3.23 -0.24 -14.33
C ARG A 372 2.53 1.09 -14.11
N PRO A 373 2.89 2.14 -14.85
CA PRO A 373 2.06 3.33 -14.90
C PRO A 373 0.64 2.97 -15.29
N VAL A 374 -0.34 3.51 -14.57
CA VAL A 374 -1.76 3.29 -14.81
C VAL A 374 -2.47 4.62 -14.87
N ALA A 375 -3.30 4.82 -15.89
CA ALA A 375 -4.30 5.88 -15.96
C ALA A 375 -5.70 5.29 -15.85
N VAL A 376 -6.55 5.94 -15.09
CA VAL A 376 -7.96 5.61 -14.93
C VAL A 376 -8.79 6.82 -15.35
N ILE A 377 -9.74 6.62 -16.26
CA ILE A 377 -10.55 7.69 -16.86
C ILE A 377 -12.02 7.46 -16.52
N GLY A 378 -12.68 8.48 -16.00
CA GLY A 378 -14.14 8.54 -15.90
C GLY A 378 -14.68 9.36 -17.06
N TRP A 379 -15.58 8.77 -17.87
CA TRP A 379 -16.25 9.45 -18.96
C TRP A 379 -17.54 10.12 -18.48
N ASP A 380 -17.74 11.35 -18.94
CA ASP A 380 -19.00 12.08 -18.83
C ASP A 380 -19.40 12.53 -20.25
N GLY A 381 -20.22 11.72 -20.91
CA GLY A 381 -20.53 11.92 -22.31
C GLY A 381 -19.34 11.83 -23.26
N GLY A 382 -19.02 12.94 -23.95
CA GLY A 382 -17.90 13.03 -24.91
C GLY A 382 -16.56 13.38 -24.29
N ASP A 383 -16.55 13.86 -23.03
CA ASP A 383 -15.37 14.32 -22.31
C ASP A 383 -15.00 13.34 -21.21
N GLY A 384 -13.74 13.35 -20.82
CA GLY A 384 -13.25 12.51 -19.72
C GLY A 384 -12.27 13.25 -18.82
N LYS A 385 -12.37 12.96 -17.53
CA LYS A 385 -11.33 13.30 -16.56
C LYS A 385 -10.57 12.06 -16.17
N GLY A 386 -9.25 12.14 -16.17
CA GLY A 386 -8.38 11.02 -15.88
C GLY A 386 -7.40 11.30 -14.74
N SER A 387 -7.01 10.25 -14.05
CA SER A 387 -5.94 10.30 -13.07
C SER A 387 -4.93 9.18 -13.34
N ALA A 388 -3.66 9.55 -13.45
CA ALA A 388 -2.57 8.60 -13.67
C ALA A 388 -1.66 8.51 -12.44
N ARG A 389 -1.08 7.32 -12.26
CA ARG A 389 -0.10 7.03 -11.20
C ARG A 389 1.10 6.30 -11.79
N SER A 390 2.28 6.70 -11.36
CA SER A 390 3.54 6.16 -11.84
C SER A 390 4.14 5.11 -10.92
N VAL A 391 5.14 4.43 -11.45
CA VAL A 391 6.04 3.53 -10.73
C VAL A 391 7.44 4.15 -10.64
N GLU A 392 8.28 3.63 -9.77
CA GLU A 392 9.67 4.06 -9.65
C GLU A 392 10.39 3.98 -11.01
N GLY A 393 11.20 5.00 -11.33
CA GLY A 393 11.94 5.09 -12.60
C GLY A 393 11.19 5.78 -13.75
N VAL A 394 9.90 6.11 -13.60
CA VAL A 394 9.12 6.83 -14.63
C VAL A 394 8.71 8.21 -14.14
N HIS A 395 9.15 9.26 -14.82
CA HIS A 395 8.68 10.63 -14.59
C HIS A 395 7.37 10.85 -15.35
N LEU A 396 6.23 10.68 -14.68
CA LEU A 396 4.93 10.57 -15.31
C LEU A 396 4.54 11.81 -16.13
N LEU A 397 4.65 13.02 -15.54
CA LEU A 397 4.24 14.25 -16.22
C LEU A 397 5.08 14.53 -17.47
N GLU A 398 6.40 14.38 -17.39
CA GLU A 398 7.28 14.56 -18.56
C GLU A 398 6.97 13.56 -19.65
N HIS A 399 6.72 12.30 -19.26
CA HIS A 399 6.35 11.25 -20.21
C HIS A 399 5.02 11.57 -20.91
N MET A 400 4.00 11.98 -20.16
CA MET A 400 2.68 12.31 -20.73
C MET A 400 2.72 13.59 -21.58
N ARG A 401 3.59 14.56 -21.26
CA ARG A 401 3.81 15.76 -22.09
C ARG A 401 4.33 15.46 -23.50
N GLN A 402 5.02 14.33 -23.70
CA GLN A 402 5.46 13.91 -25.04
C GLN A 402 4.31 13.57 -25.98
N THR A 403 3.12 13.36 -25.44
CA THR A 403 1.87 13.08 -26.16
C THR A 403 0.78 14.09 -25.76
N SER A 404 1.18 15.35 -25.56
CA SER A 404 0.28 16.42 -25.08
C SER A 404 -0.95 16.64 -25.95
N GLU A 405 -0.86 16.33 -27.26
CA GLU A 405 -1.98 16.40 -28.20
C GLU A 405 -3.15 15.46 -27.87
N LEU A 406 -2.96 14.49 -26.98
CA LEU A 406 -4.03 13.62 -26.50
C LEU A 406 -4.91 14.28 -25.45
N PHE A 407 -4.44 15.37 -24.84
CA PHE A 407 -5.04 15.95 -23.64
C PHE A 407 -5.54 17.37 -23.90
N LEU A 408 -6.73 17.68 -23.38
CA LEU A 408 -7.27 19.06 -23.32
C LEU A 408 -6.59 19.85 -22.20
N ALA A 409 -6.33 19.18 -21.08
CA ALA A 409 -5.55 19.71 -19.97
C ALA A 409 -4.71 18.60 -19.34
N LEU A 410 -3.50 18.94 -18.88
CA LEU A 410 -2.57 18.01 -18.26
C LEU A 410 -1.76 18.74 -17.17
N GLY A 411 -1.83 18.24 -15.94
CA GLY A 411 -1.08 18.74 -14.79
C GLY A 411 -0.63 17.64 -13.87
N GLY A 412 0.34 17.92 -13.00
CA GLY A 412 0.81 16.93 -12.03
C GLY A 412 2.31 17.03 -11.76
N HIS A 413 2.89 15.92 -11.35
CA HIS A 413 4.31 15.80 -10.99
C HIS A 413 4.87 14.42 -11.38
N ARG A 414 6.08 14.10 -10.94
CA ARG A 414 6.77 12.84 -11.25
C ARG A 414 5.95 11.58 -10.98
N GLY A 415 5.18 11.53 -9.88
CA GLY A 415 4.49 10.32 -9.41
C GLY A 415 3.02 10.24 -9.78
N ALA A 416 2.38 11.37 -10.11
CA ALA A 416 0.95 11.45 -10.39
C ALA A 416 0.63 12.56 -11.40
N ALA A 417 -0.42 12.34 -12.21
CA ALA A 417 -0.93 13.35 -13.13
C ALA A 417 -2.47 13.31 -13.18
N GLY A 418 -3.08 14.48 -13.25
CA GLY A 418 -4.48 14.68 -13.60
C GLY A 418 -4.57 15.21 -15.04
N PHE A 419 -5.60 14.83 -15.78
CA PHE A 419 -5.78 15.26 -17.16
C PHE A 419 -7.23 15.20 -17.58
N SER A 420 -7.57 15.97 -18.60
CA SER A 420 -8.83 15.87 -19.32
C SER A 420 -8.58 15.60 -20.79
N LEU A 421 -9.52 14.94 -21.46
CA LEU A 421 -9.38 14.53 -22.85
C LEU A 421 -10.74 14.27 -23.49
N LEU A 422 -10.79 14.32 -24.82
CA LEU A 422 -11.92 13.84 -25.59
C LEU A 422 -11.96 12.30 -25.59
N ARG A 423 -13.18 11.75 -25.70
CA ARG A 423 -13.39 10.29 -25.65
C ARG A 423 -12.61 9.55 -26.71
N GLN A 424 -11.79 8.59 -26.26
CA GLN A 424 -10.98 7.75 -27.12
C GLN A 424 -10.95 6.32 -26.55
N PRO A 425 -10.69 5.28 -27.39
CA PRO A 425 -10.53 3.91 -26.91
C PRO A 425 -9.31 3.76 -25.98
N ALA A 426 -9.49 3.11 -24.85
CA ALA A 426 -8.46 2.95 -23.82
C ALA A 426 -7.24 2.15 -24.29
N ASP A 427 -7.42 1.21 -25.22
CA ASP A 427 -6.33 0.42 -25.83
C ASP A 427 -5.47 1.29 -26.76
N VAL A 428 -6.07 2.23 -27.49
CA VAL A 428 -5.33 3.22 -28.33
C VAL A 428 -4.47 4.12 -27.45
N LEU A 429 -5.06 4.64 -26.36
CA LEU A 429 -4.32 5.45 -25.37
C LEU A 429 -3.19 4.64 -24.73
N SER A 430 -3.46 3.39 -24.33
CA SER A 430 -2.44 2.50 -23.75
C SER A 430 -1.27 2.27 -24.70
N ARG A 431 -1.53 2.09 -25.99
CA ARG A 431 -0.51 1.92 -27.02
C ARG A 431 0.33 3.19 -27.15
N ARG A 432 -0.31 4.33 -27.37
CA ARG A 432 0.38 5.62 -27.56
C ARG A 432 1.24 6.02 -26.37
N LEU A 433 0.69 5.88 -25.15
CA LEU A 433 1.44 6.17 -23.92
C LEU A 433 2.55 5.14 -23.65
N SER A 434 2.43 3.91 -24.14
CA SER A 434 3.48 2.90 -24.02
C SER A 434 4.66 3.13 -24.95
N ASP A 435 4.45 3.68 -26.16
CA ASP A 435 5.48 3.83 -27.18
C ASP A 435 6.61 4.79 -26.74
N GLY A 436 6.28 5.82 -25.96
CA GLY A 436 7.24 6.76 -25.39
C GLY A 436 8.03 6.25 -24.16
N LEU A 437 7.64 5.11 -23.57
CA LEU A 437 8.35 4.61 -22.38
C LEU A 437 9.72 4.03 -22.76
N SER A 438 10.75 4.35 -21.95
CA SER A 438 12.08 3.76 -22.08
C SER A 438 12.03 2.24 -21.90
N GLU A 439 13.01 1.51 -22.48
CA GLU A 439 13.10 0.06 -22.29
C GLU A 439 13.25 -0.36 -20.82
N ALA A 440 13.96 0.41 -20.02
CA ALA A 440 14.09 0.21 -18.59
C ALA A 440 12.73 0.29 -17.85
N ALA A 441 11.85 1.19 -18.29
CA ALA A 441 10.48 1.29 -17.76
C ALA A 441 9.56 0.17 -18.28
N ARG A 442 9.84 -0.34 -19.49
CA ARG A 442 9.14 -1.50 -20.09
C ARG A 442 9.52 -2.82 -19.44
N ALA A 443 10.78 -2.95 -19.07
CA ALA A 443 11.37 -4.13 -18.44
C ALA A 443 11.31 -4.06 -16.92
N GLN A 444 10.21 -3.58 -16.33
CA GLN A 444 10.12 -3.39 -14.86
C GLN A 444 10.91 -4.47 -14.13
N PRO A 445 12.06 -4.13 -13.54
CA PRO A 445 12.85 -5.11 -12.83
C PRO A 445 12.08 -5.60 -11.61
N TYR A 446 12.31 -6.82 -11.23
CA TYR A 446 11.88 -7.37 -9.97
C TYR A 446 12.28 -6.42 -8.83
N ILE A 447 11.31 -5.78 -8.19
CA ILE A 447 11.63 -4.92 -7.04
C ILE A 447 11.97 -5.85 -5.90
N GLY A 448 13.23 -5.87 -5.51
CA GLY A 448 13.68 -6.58 -4.32
C GLY A 448 12.93 -6.05 -3.10
N VAL A 449 12.49 -6.94 -2.23
CA VAL A 449 11.91 -6.53 -0.96
C VAL A 449 13.05 -6.15 -0.03
N ARG A 450 13.03 -4.90 0.46
CA ARG A 450 14.02 -4.40 1.40
C ARG A 450 13.66 -4.83 2.82
N TYR A 451 14.67 -5.16 3.61
CA TYR A 451 14.55 -5.32 5.05
C TYR A 451 15.71 -4.60 5.76
N ASP A 452 15.50 -4.21 6.99
CA ASP A 452 16.48 -3.41 7.75
C ASP A 452 17.54 -4.30 8.42
N ALA A 453 17.12 -5.38 9.07
CA ALA A 453 18.03 -6.32 9.72
C ALA A 453 17.42 -7.73 9.79
N ARG A 454 18.24 -8.72 10.21
CA ARG A 454 17.79 -10.10 10.45
C ARG A 454 17.52 -10.31 11.93
N LEU A 455 16.52 -11.15 12.21
CA LEU A 455 16.21 -11.61 13.57
C LEU A 455 15.97 -13.12 13.57
N GLU A 456 16.56 -13.79 14.52
CA GLU A 456 16.15 -15.13 14.92
C GLU A 456 14.94 -15.04 15.86
N ALA A 457 14.12 -16.10 15.92
CA ALA A 457 12.94 -16.11 16.76
C ALA A 457 13.22 -15.78 18.24
N SER A 458 14.37 -16.22 18.76
CA SER A 458 14.83 -15.95 20.14
C SER A 458 15.10 -14.47 20.43
N GLU A 459 15.36 -13.66 19.40
CA GLU A 459 15.60 -12.23 19.54
C GLU A 459 14.31 -11.42 19.52
N LEU A 460 13.16 -12.04 19.18
CA LEU A 460 11.83 -11.41 19.23
C LEU A 460 11.34 -11.35 20.68
N THR A 461 11.83 -10.38 21.41
CA THR A 461 11.55 -10.18 22.84
C THR A 461 10.68 -8.95 23.07
N GLU A 462 10.03 -8.89 24.24
CA GLU A 462 9.31 -7.69 24.67
C GLU A 462 10.27 -6.52 24.87
N GLU A 463 11.50 -6.77 25.34
CA GLU A 463 12.52 -5.73 25.45
C GLU A 463 12.83 -5.07 24.11
N LEU A 464 12.99 -5.86 23.05
CA LEU A 464 13.18 -5.32 21.69
C LEU A 464 11.98 -4.45 21.29
N ALA A 465 10.76 -4.89 21.56
CA ALA A 465 9.55 -4.11 21.26
C ALA A 465 9.53 -2.78 22.02
N VAL A 466 9.92 -2.75 23.30
CA VAL A 466 10.03 -1.52 24.10
C VAL A 466 11.09 -0.58 23.53
N ARG A 467 12.25 -1.11 23.13
CA ARG A 467 13.32 -0.31 22.50
C ARG A 467 12.85 0.32 21.17
N LEU A 468 12.08 -0.41 20.39
CA LEU A 468 11.53 0.10 19.14
C LEU A 468 10.42 1.13 19.39
N GLN A 469 9.60 0.95 20.42
CA GLN A 469 8.59 1.94 20.80
C GLN A 469 9.22 3.30 21.15
N ALA A 470 10.38 3.31 21.78
CA ALA A 470 11.11 4.55 22.06
C ALA A 470 11.54 5.29 20.78
N LEU A 471 11.60 4.59 19.64
CA LEU A 471 11.89 5.19 18.33
C LEU A 471 10.62 5.66 17.59
N GLU A 472 9.43 5.53 18.12
CA GLU A 472 8.20 6.06 17.52
C GLU A 472 8.17 7.60 17.63
N PRO A 473 7.43 8.33 16.77
CA PRO A 473 6.53 7.85 15.74
C PRO A 473 7.27 7.40 14.46
N PHE A 474 6.80 6.29 13.87
CA PHE A 474 7.23 5.85 12.55
C PHE A 474 6.28 6.38 11.47
N GLY A 475 6.80 6.66 10.28
CA GLY A 475 6.04 7.12 9.12
C GLY A 475 6.94 7.36 7.93
N HIS A 476 6.49 8.16 6.96
CA HIS A 476 7.29 8.46 5.78
C HIS A 476 8.64 9.10 6.17
N GLY A 477 9.73 8.67 5.53
CA GLY A 477 11.10 9.15 5.82
C GLY A 477 11.74 8.61 7.12
N PHE A 478 10.93 7.96 7.97
CA PHE A 478 11.38 7.21 9.14
C PHE A 478 10.45 6.01 9.37
N GLU A 479 10.49 5.09 8.42
CA GLU A 479 9.57 3.95 8.35
C GLU A 479 9.79 2.97 9.51
N ARG A 480 8.71 2.28 9.92
CA ARG A 480 8.80 1.18 10.89
C ARG A 480 9.74 0.10 10.34
N PRO A 481 10.71 -0.38 11.15
CA PRO A 481 11.67 -1.37 10.69
C PRO A 481 11.02 -2.64 10.16
N VAL A 482 11.54 -3.14 9.04
CA VAL A 482 11.17 -4.42 8.45
C VAL A 482 12.28 -5.43 8.74
N TRP A 483 11.92 -6.51 9.39
CA TRP A 483 12.83 -7.56 9.79
C TRP A 483 12.72 -8.78 8.90
N LEU A 484 13.84 -9.36 8.53
CA LEU A 484 13.89 -10.73 8.00
C LEU A 484 13.94 -11.69 9.17
N ILE A 485 12.82 -12.33 9.47
CA ILE A 485 12.65 -13.18 10.63
C ILE A 485 12.79 -14.65 10.22
N GLN A 486 13.58 -15.39 11.00
CA GLN A 486 13.77 -16.83 10.85
C GLN A 486 13.35 -17.54 12.14
N GLY A 487 12.73 -18.70 12.00
CA GLY A 487 12.32 -19.46 13.16
C GLY A 487 11.67 -20.80 12.82
N VAL A 488 11.27 -21.51 13.84
CA VAL A 488 10.61 -22.82 13.72
C VAL A 488 9.19 -22.70 14.23
N VAL A 489 8.22 -23.16 13.47
CA VAL A 489 6.80 -23.15 13.85
C VAL A 489 6.56 -23.94 15.14
N ALA A 490 5.89 -23.33 16.10
CA ALA A 490 5.34 -24.00 17.28
C ALA A 490 3.85 -24.29 17.07
N ASP A 491 3.09 -23.33 16.53
CA ASP A 491 1.67 -23.46 16.23
C ASP A 491 1.28 -22.49 15.09
N ALA A 492 0.35 -22.90 14.24
CA ALA A 492 -0.19 -22.06 13.17
C ALA A 492 -1.69 -22.30 13.04
N ARG A 493 -2.48 -21.22 13.05
CA ARG A 493 -3.95 -21.28 12.96
C ARG A 493 -4.49 -20.17 12.11
N THR A 494 -5.65 -20.41 11.52
CA THR A 494 -6.43 -19.34 10.89
C THR A 494 -7.04 -18.42 11.96
N MET A 495 -7.22 -17.16 11.61
CA MET A 495 -7.79 -16.12 12.46
C MET A 495 -8.83 -15.30 11.65
N GLY A 496 -9.82 -14.74 12.37
CA GLY A 496 -10.97 -14.04 11.78
C GLY A 496 -12.13 -15.00 11.52
N SER A 497 -13.36 -14.48 11.50
CA SER A 497 -14.59 -15.27 11.26
C SER A 497 -14.61 -15.96 9.90
N ASP A 498 -13.85 -15.42 8.94
CA ASP A 498 -13.71 -15.91 7.57
C ASP A 498 -12.46 -16.78 7.37
N GLY A 499 -11.62 -16.97 8.40
CA GLY A 499 -10.36 -17.72 8.33
C GLY A 499 -9.32 -17.10 7.39
N LEU A 500 -9.45 -15.83 7.02
CA LEU A 500 -8.57 -15.19 6.04
C LEU A 500 -7.17 -14.87 6.56
N HIS A 501 -6.98 -14.79 7.87
CA HIS A 501 -5.74 -14.35 8.48
C HIS A 501 -4.99 -15.51 9.13
N LEU A 502 -3.67 -15.37 9.23
CA LEU A 502 -2.78 -16.32 9.90
C LEU A 502 -2.40 -15.81 11.28
N ARG A 503 -2.54 -16.66 12.29
CA ARG A 503 -1.89 -16.55 13.58
C ARG A 503 -0.79 -17.58 13.63
N LEU A 504 0.45 -17.14 13.84
CA LEU A 504 1.62 -17.97 13.89
C LEU A 504 2.33 -17.80 15.24
N SER A 505 2.77 -18.89 15.84
CA SER A 505 3.67 -18.89 16.99
C SER A 505 4.95 -19.63 16.58
N LEU A 506 6.09 -19.07 16.93
CA LEU A 506 7.39 -19.72 16.72
C LEU A 506 7.90 -20.31 18.04
N ARG A 507 8.83 -21.24 17.94
CA ARG A 507 9.62 -21.67 19.09
C ARG A 507 10.54 -20.53 19.52
N ASP A 508 10.99 -20.56 20.75
CA ASP A 508 11.99 -19.65 21.31
C ASP A 508 11.54 -18.18 21.44
N THR A 509 10.26 -17.89 21.25
CA THR A 509 9.66 -16.58 21.50
C THR A 509 8.23 -16.67 21.99
N SER A 510 7.83 -15.74 22.88
CA SER A 510 6.43 -15.56 23.30
C SER A 510 5.68 -14.57 22.41
N MET A 511 6.37 -13.81 21.55
CA MET A 511 5.76 -12.84 20.64
C MET A 511 4.89 -13.56 19.62
N ARG A 512 3.68 -13.04 19.41
CA ARG A 512 2.74 -13.57 18.42
C ARG A 512 3.01 -12.93 17.06
N MET A 513 2.92 -13.75 16.00
CA MET A 513 2.96 -13.29 14.62
C MET A 513 1.55 -13.28 14.06
N VAL A 514 1.18 -12.20 13.38
CA VAL A 514 -0.10 -12.02 12.71
C VAL A 514 0.13 -11.72 11.23
N GLY A 515 -0.45 -12.56 10.37
CA GLY A 515 -0.38 -12.40 8.92
C GLY A 515 -1.76 -12.13 8.33
N PHE A 516 -2.03 -10.89 7.92
CA PHE A 516 -3.29 -10.55 7.27
C PHE A 516 -3.35 -11.14 5.85
N HIS A 517 -4.47 -11.79 5.53
CA HIS A 517 -4.70 -12.51 4.27
C HIS A 517 -3.72 -13.67 4.01
N LEU A 518 -3.07 -14.18 5.05
CA LEU A 518 -2.16 -15.31 4.99
C LEU A 518 -2.76 -16.61 5.59
N GLY A 519 -4.05 -16.64 5.92
CA GLY A 519 -4.71 -17.82 6.49
C GLY A 519 -4.58 -19.08 5.64
N ILE A 520 -4.42 -18.93 4.33
CA ILE A 520 -4.19 -20.04 3.39
C ILE A 520 -2.94 -20.87 3.73
N TYR A 521 -1.97 -20.29 4.44
CA TYR A 521 -0.74 -21.00 4.81
C TYR A 521 -0.86 -21.79 6.10
N ALA A 522 -1.92 -21.57 6.91
CA ALA A 522 -2.04 -22.18 8.23
C ALA A 522 -1.99 -23.72 8.18
N ASP A 523 -2.70 -24.34 7.24
CA ASP A 523 -2.80 -25.79 7.13
C ASP A 523 -1.49 -26.47 6.67
N GLY A 524 -0.56 -25.71 6.08
CA GLY A 524 0.76 -26.20 5.64
C GLY A 524 1.90 -25.92 6.61
N LEU A 525 1.61 -25.31 7.77
CA LEU A 525 2.60 -24.90 8.76
C LEU A 525 2.48 -25.77 10.02
N GLU A 526 3.05 -26.96 9.95
CA GLU A 526 3.06 -27.86 11.10
C GLU A 526 4.16 -27.51 12.12
N PRO A 527 3.96 -27.86 13.41
CA PRO A 527 5.01 -27.71 14.41
C PRO A 527 6.33 -28.37 13.97
N GLY A 528 7.42 -27.62 14.08
CA GLY A 528 8.74 -28.05 13.60
C GLY A 528 9.10 -27.55 12.19
N THR A 529 8.18 -26.93 11.45
CA THR A 529 8.46 -26.37 10.14
C THR A 529 9.33 -25.12 10.26
N PRO A 530 10.52 -25.05 9.61
CA PRO A 530 11.31 -23.83 9.53
C PRO A 530 10.62 -22.83 8.62
N VAL A 531 10.57 -21.57 9.05
CA VAL A 531 9.94 -20.49 8.30
C VAL A 531 10.83 -19.26 8.23
N GLN A 532 10.65 -18.51 7.15
CA GLN A 532 11.27 -17.21 6.96
C GLN A 532 10.24 -16.25 6.39
N PHE A 533 10.16 -15.07 6.95
CA PHE A 533 9.23 -14.03 6.51
C PHE A 533 9.76 -12.64 6.84
N LEU A 534 9.18 -11.62 6.19
CA LEU A 534 9.39 -10.25 6.60
C LEU A 534 8.28 -9.85 7.57
N GLY A 535 8.67 -9.19 8.64
CA GLY A 535 7.74 -8.74 9.68
C GLY A 535 8.11 -7.39 10.25
N GLN A 536 7.13 -6.74 10.85
CA GLN A 536 7.27 -5.51 11.62
C GLN A 536 6.80 -5.75 13.04
N ILE A 537 7.59 -5.33 14.01
CA ILE A 537 7.20 -5.37 15.43
C ILE A 537 6.36 -4.13 15.70
N GLU A 538 5.20 -4.33 16.29
CA GLU A 538 4.24 -3.28 16.60
C GLU A 538 3.53 -3.57 17.92
N TRP A 539 2.96 -2.54 18.53
CA TRP A 539 2.13 -2.67 19.72
C TRP A 539 0.66 -2.73 19.31
N ASN A 540 -0.06 -3.71 19.82
CA ASN A 540 -1.48 -3.91 19.58
C ASN A 540 -2.28 -3.67 20.88
N TRP A 541 -3.32 -2.83 20.81
CA TRP A 541 -4.23 -2.63 21.91
C TRP A 541 -5.23 -3.79 22.01
N PHE A 542 -5.09 -4.60 23.03
CA PHE A 542 -5.92 -5.79 23.21
C PHE A 542 -6.36 -5.94 24.66
N ARG A 543 -7.67 -5.99 24.91
CA ARG A 543 -8.26 -6.09 26.26
C ARG A 543 -7.73 -5.00 27.21
N GLN A 544 -7.78 -3.75 26.76
CA GLN A 544 -7.35 -2.55 27.49
C GLN A 544 -5.87 -2.56 27.92
N ARG A 545 -5.03 -3.25 27.19
CA ARG A 545 -3.56 -3.24 27.40
C ARG A 545 -2.80 -3.32 26.09
N TRP A 546 -1.65 -2.73 26.08
CA TRP A 546 -0.69 -2.86 24.99
C TRP A 546 0.01 -4.21 25.03
N VAL A 547 0.04 -4.90 23.93
CA VAL A 547 0.71 -6.20 23.76
C VAL A 547 1.57 -6.14 22.52
N PRO A 548 2.86 -6.46 22.59
CA PRO A 548 3.71 -6.50 21.43
C PRO A 548 3.36 -7.69 20.54
N GLN A 549 3.34 -7.46 19.24
CA GLN A 549 3.15 -8.49 18.22
C GLN A 549 4.04 -8.24 17.01
N CYS A 550 4.27 -9.26 16.21
CA CYS A 550 4.93 -9.15 14.94
C CYS A 550 3.90 -9.28 13.81
N ARG A 551 3.74 -8.23 13.02
CA ARG A 551 2.90 -8.25 11.82
C ARG A 551 3.72 -8.75 10.63
N ILE A 552 3.33 -9.89 10.07
CA ILE A 552 3.94 -10.44 8.86
C ILE A 552 3.54 -9.56 7.68
N THR A 553 4.53 -8.94 7.05
CA THR A 553 4.34 -8.05 5.89
C THR A 553 4.52 -8.78 4.57
N GLU A 554 5.41 -9.77 4.54
CA GLU A 554 5.68 -10.59 3.38
C GLU A 554 6.02 -12.00 3.83
N TRP A 555 5.37 -13.01 3.24
CA TRP A 555 5.69 -14.41 3.48
C TRP A 555 6.77 -14.85 2.53
N LEU A 556 7.88 -15.31 3.09
CA LEU A 556 9.01 -15.84 2.36
C LEU A 556 9.12 -17.32 2.69
N TRP A 557 9.06 -18.15 1.66
CA TRP A 557 9.42 -19.53 1.84
C TRP A 557 10.93 -19.61 2.00
N PRO A 558 11.47 -20.51 2.82
CA PRO A 558 12.89 -20.75 2.78
C PRO A 558 13.23 -21.35 1.42
N TYR A 559 13.55 -20.49 0.47
CA TYR A 559 14.19 -20.94 -0.76
C TYR A 559 15.61 -21.35 -0.40
N PRO A 560 16.01 -22.59 -0.69
CA PRO A 560 17.42 -22.87 -0.73
C PRO A 560 18.01 -21.96 -1.80
N ARG A 561 18.92 -21.06 -1.41
CA ARG A 561 19.72 -20.26 -2.35
C ARG A 561 20.71 -21.20 -3.05
N LYS A 562 20.21 -21.99 -4.01
CA LYS A 562 21.02 -22.89 -4.80
C LYS A 562 20.78 -22.57 -6.24
N ALA A 563 21.84 -22.64 -7.02
CA ALA A 563 21.73 -22.59 -8.46
C ALA A 563 20.81 -23.73 -8.88
N VAL A 564 19.56 -23.39 -9.22
CA VAL A 564 18.59 -24.35 -9.73
C VAL A 564 18.92 -24.58 -11.19
N SER A 565 19.20 -25.80 -11.56
CA SER A 565 19.33 -26.18 -12.95
C SER A 565 17.95 -26.36 -13.54
N TYR A 566 17.65 -25.61 -14.59
CA TYR A 566 16.38 -25.70 -15.32
C TYR A 566 16.57 -26.56 -16.56
N GLN A 567 15.68 -27.54 -16.74
CA GLN A 567 15.73 -28.47 -17.88
C GLN A 567 14.37 -28.48 -18.60
N SER A 568 14.37 -28.40 -19.90
CA SER A 568 13.17 -28.60 -20.71
C SER A 568 13.07 -30.08 -21.11
N GLY A 569 11.91 -30.69 -20.91
CA GLY A 569 11.68 -32.11 -21.16
C GLY A 569 11.32 -32.90 -19.90
N LEU A 570 11.18 -34.19 -20.05
CA LEU A 570 11.00 -35.13 -18.92
C LEU A 570 12.31 -35.92 -18.74
N PRO A 571 12.74 -36.16 -17.48
CA PRO A 571 13.91 -36.99 -17.26
C PRO A 571 13.69 -38.40 -17.82
N SER A 572 14.74 -39.03 -18.35
CA SER A 572 14.66 -40.40 -18.80
C SER A 572 14.24 -41.32 -17.66
N GLN A 573 13.54 -42.45 -17.97
CA GLN A 573 13.11 -43.37 -16.94
C GLN A 573 14.30 -43.95 -16.14
N ALA A 574 15.47 -44.10 -16.77
CA ALA A 574 16.68 -44.59 -16.12
C ALA A 574 17.25 -43.56 -15.12
N GLU A 575 17.26 -42.30 -15.46
CA GLU A 575 17.71 -41.22 -14.57
C GLU A 575 16.78 -41.00 -13.37
N SER A 576 15.47 -41.25 -13.55
CA SER A 576 14.48 -41.07 -12.48
C SER A 576 14.36 -42.25 -11.52
N ALA A 577 14.95 -43.44 -11.83
CA ALA A 577 14.76 -44.68 -11.05
C ALA A 577 15.40 -44.60 -9.66
N GLU A 578 16.55 -43.92 -9.52
CA GLU A 578 17.30 -43.80 -8.27
C GLU A 578 17.13 -42.45 -7.59
N ARG A 579 16.57 -41.45 -8.28
CA ARG A 579 16.44 -40.08 -7.79
C ARG A 579 15.10 -39.83 -7.13
N ARG A 580 15.10 -39.03 -6.07
CA ARG A 580 13.85 -38.58 -5.41
C ARG A 580 13.18 -37.51 -6.24
N THR A 581 12.02 -37.84 -6.83
CA THR A 581 11.37 -36.97 -7.79
C THR A 581 9.98 -36.56 -7.31
N ILE A 582 9.71 -35.26 -7.36
CA ILE A 582 8.37 -34.68 -7.19
C ILE A 582 7.81 -34.34 -8.56
N TYR A 583 6.71 -34.98 -8.94
CA TYR A 583 5.96 -34.66 -10.13
C TYR A 583 4.81 -33.70 -9.79
N VAL A 584 4.71 -32.60 -10.51
CA VAL A 584 3.69 -31.57 -10.30
C VAL A 584 2.65 -31.63 -11.42
N THR A 585 1.38 -31.79 -11.04
CA THR A 585 0.25 -31.79 -11.97
C THR A 585 -0.58 -30.53 -11.84
N GLU A 586 -1.45 -30.31 -12.83
CA GLU A 586 -2.34 -29.17 -12.88
C GLU A 586 -3.46 -29.23 -11.83
N SER A 587 -4.05 -30.41 -11.62
CA SER A 587 -5.20 -30.56 -10.76
C SER A 587 -5.07 -31.73 -9.78
N PRO A 588 -5.72 -31.66 -8.60
CA PRO A 588 -5.72 -32.77 -7.65
C PRO A 588 -6.31 -34.08 -8.21
N ARG A 589 -7.15 -34.01 -9.23
CA ARG A 589 -7.76 -35.19 -9.89
C ARG A 589 -6.74 -35.96 -10.72
N GLU A 590 -5.81 -35.25 -11.35
CA GLU A 590 -4.76 -35.84 -12.16
C GLU A 590 -3.68 -36.52 -11.32
N VAL A 591 -3.57 -36.16 -10.05
CA VAL A 591 -2.55 -36.72 -9.13
C VAL A 591 -2.59 -38.25 -9.10
N ARG A 592 -3.79 -38.85 -8.97
CA ARG A 592 -3.90 -40.31 -8.90
C ARG A 592 -3.64 -40.99 -10.25
N GLU A 593 -4.05 -40.37 -11.33
CA GLU A 593 -3.82 -40.88 -12.69
C GLU A 593 -2.32 -40.89 -13.02
N TRP A 594 -1.68 -39.75 -12.84
CA TRP A 594 -0.23 -39.63 -13.05
C TRP A 594 0.57 -40.51 -12.08
N ALA A 595 0.14 -40.63 -10.82
CA ALA A 595 0.82 -41.49 -9.85
C ALA A 595 0.82 -42.96 -10.29
N ARG A 596 -0.25 -43.44 -10.89
CA ARG A 596 -0.29 -44.81 -11.46
C ARG A 596 0.65 -44.95 -12.66
N LEU A 597 0.61 -43.99 -13.59
CA LEU A 597 1.46 -44.02 -14.78
C LEU A 597 2.94 -43.94 -14.47
N LEU A 598 3.32 -43.17 -13.45
CA LEU A 598 4.72 -42.96 -13.07
C LEU A 598 5.21 -43.90 -11.95
N SER A 599 4.37 -44.86 -11.52
CA SER A 599 4.65 -45.69 -10.33
C SER A 599 5.10 -44.86 -9.12
N ALA A 600 4.42 -43.72 -8.92
CA ALA A 600 4.72 -42.73 -7.91
C ALA A 600 3.60 -42.68 -6.86
N TRP A 601 3.92 -42.08 -5.72
CA TRP A 601 2.95 -41.88 -4.67
C TRP A 601 2.00 -40.69 -4.99
N PRO A 602 0.66 -40.84 -4.91
CA PRO A 602 -0.27 -39.72 -5.06
C PRO A 602 -0.39 -38.95 -3.76
N PHE A 603 0.08 -37.70 -3.74
CA PHE A 603 -0.04 -36.84 -2.60
C PHE A 603 -1.23 -35.90 -2.77
N SER A 604 -2.31 -36.16 -2.06
CA SER A 604 -3.55 -35.39 -2.14
C SER A 604 -3.99 -34.94 -0.75
N PRO A 605 -4.34 -33.68 -0.55
CA PRO A 605 -4.84 -33.17 0.73
C PRO A 605 -6.23 -33.72 1.10
N SER A 606 -6.88 -34.44 0.20
CA SER A 606 -8.10 -35.17 0.51
C SER A 606 -7.87 -36.49 1.27
N GLU A 607 -6.61 -36.89 1.48
CA GLU A 607 -6.28 -38.05 2.30
C GLU A 607 -6.42 -37.73 3.79
N PRO A 608 -6.86 -38.68 4.65
CA PRO A 608 -6.94 -38.48 6.08
C PRO A 608 -5.57 -38.08 6.69
N VAL A 609 -5.56 -37.16 7.67
CA VAL A 609 -4.35 -36.61 8.28
C VAL A 609 -3.39 -37.70 8.80
N GLY A 610 -3.93 -38.79 9.39
CA GLY A 610 -3.13 -39.92 9.85
C GLY A 610 -2.44 -40.70 8.72
N GLN A 611 -3.09 -40.76 7.56
CA GLN A 611 -2.54 -41.40 6.37
C GLN A 611 -1.46 -40.56 5.73
N LEU A 612 -1.63 -39.23 5.70
CA LEU A 612 -0.60 -38.31 5.25
C LEU A 612 0.66 -38.38 6.11
N ALA A 613 0.54 -38.47 7.42
CA ALA A 613 1.67 -38.61 8.34
C ALA A 613 2.42 -39.93 8.14
N TYR A 614 1.71 -41.03 7.90
CA TYR A 614 2.30 -42.34 7.59
C TYR A 614 3.14 -42.27 6.30
N TRP A 615 2.57 -41.68 5.25
CA TRP A 615 3.20 -41.60 3.94
C TRP A 615 4.43 -40.67 3.93
N GLU A 616 4.34 -39.56 4.66
CA GLU A 616 5.50 -38.70 4.85
C GLU A 616 6.66 -39.42 5.52
N GLN A 617 6.39 -40.18 6.57
CA GLN A 617 7.43 -40.99 7.19
C GLN A 617 8.00 -42.05 6.22
N ALA A 618 7.16 -42.64 5.37
CA ALA A 618 7.61 -43.61 4.37
C ALA A 618 8.52 -42.98 3.30
N LEU A 619 8.21 -41.74 2.88
CA LEU A 619 9.07 -40.95 1.99
C LEU A 619 10.39 -40.57 2.65
N LEU A 620 10.36 -40.07 3.88
CA LEU A 620 11.57 -39.71 4.62
C LEU A 620 12.47 -40.91 4.93
N ARG A 621 11.90 -42.11 5.07
CA ARG A 621 12.62 -43.36 5.24
C ARG A 621 13.13 -44.00 3.94
N GLY A 622 12.91 -43.35 2.80
CA GLY A 622 13.35 -43.84 1.49
C GLY A 622 12.56 -45.03 0.94
N GLN A 623 11.36 -45.32 1.49
CA GLN A 623 10.50 -46.40 0.99
C GLN A 623 9.87 -46.03 -0.37
N TYR A 624 9.76 -44.76 -0.66
CA TYR A 624 9.32 -44.22 -1.94
C TYR A 624 10.23 -43.07 -2.36
N ASN A 625 10.57 -43.04 -3.62
CA ASN A 625 11.41 -41.99 -4.23
C ASN A 625 10.66 -41.10 -5.23
N ARG A 626 9.37 -41.35 -5.45
CA ARG A 626 8.56 -40.61 -6.40
C ARG A 626 7.21 -40.21 -5.80
N VAL A 627 6.85 -38.94 -5.97
CA VAL A 627 5.61 -38.36 -5.47
C VAL A 627 4.95 -37.54 -6.56
N VAL A 628 3.64 -37.63 -6.70
CA VAL A 628 2.86 -36.75 -7.55
C VAL A 628 2.04 -35.80 -6.69
N VAL A 629 2.19 -34.50 -6.89
CA VAL A 629 1.47 -33.45 -6.18
C VAL A 629 0.74 -32.55 -7.16
N SER A 630 -0.30 -31.87 -6.70
CA SER A 630 -0.93 -30.82 -7.47
C SER A 630 -0.25 -29.46 -7.23
N GLN A 631 -0.15 -28.61 -8.27
CA GLN A 631 0.40 -27.25 -8.16
C GLN A 631 -0.31 -26.37 -7.11
N TRP A 632 -1.52 -26.73 -6.68
CA TRP A 632 -2.29 -26.01 -5.66
C TRP A 632 -1.92 -26.39 -4.23
N HIS A 633 -1.09 -27.44 -4.05
CA HIS A 633 -0.72 -27.97 -2.75
C HIS A 633 0.80 -28.03 -2.63
N LEU A 634 1.39 -26.87 -2.28
CA LEU A 634 2.81 -26.77 -1.95
C LEU A 634 2.99 -27.26 -0.51
N TRP A 635 3.59 -28.42 -0.35
CA TRP A 635 3.75 -29.07 0.95
C TRP A 635 5.09 -28.73 1.58
N PRO A 636 5.16 -27.96 2.68
CA PRO A 636 6.42 -27.49 3.26
C PRO A 636 7.37 -28.61 3.72
N ARG A 637 6.84 -29.75 4.13
CA ARG A 637 7.66 -30.87 4.63
C ARG A 637 8.50 -31.55 3.57
N LEU A 638 8.21 -31.34 2.29
CA LEU A 638 9.03 -31.85 1.19
C LEU A 638 10.18 -30.91 0.81
N TRP A 639 10.40 -29.84 1.54
CA TRP A 639 11.46 -28.88 1.25
C TRP A 639 12.84 -29.52 1.32
N GLY A 640 13.63 -29.31 0.26
CA GLY A 640 14.97 -29.90 0.13
C GLY A 640 14.99 -31.41 0.00
N TRP A 641 13.83 -32.06 -0.15
CA TRP A 641 13.75 -33.53 -0.25
C TRP A 641 14.08 -34.04 -1.63
N ALA A 642 13.66 -33.36 -2.69
CA ALA A 642 13.69 -33.85 -4.07
C ALA A 642 15.02 -33.58 -4.76
N ASP A 643 15.49 -34.57 -5.52
CA ASP A 643 16.59 -34.41 -6.47
C ASP A 643 16.07 -33.83 -7.80
N ASP A 644 14.83 -34.11 -8.14
CA ASP A 644 14.13 -33.54 -9.30
C ASP A 644 12.73 -33.06 -8.93
N VAL A 645 12.33 -31.92 -9.46
CA VAL A 645 10.95 -31.45 -9.50
C VAL A 645 10.53 -31.37 -10.97
N VAL A 646 9.53 -32.13 -11.36
CA VAL A 646 9.11 -32.31 -12.75
C VAL A 646 7.68 -31.81 -12.91
N TRP A 647 7.49 -30.74 -13.64
CA TRP A 647 6.17 -30.26 -14.03
C TRP A 647 5.66 -31.04 -15.23
N LEU A 648 4.67 -31.89 -15.01
CA LEU A 648 4.05 -32.75 -16.03
C LEU A 648 3.18 -31.97 -17.01
N THR A 649 2.78 -30.76 -16.60
CA THR A 649 2.04 -29.82 -17.44
C THR A 649 2.77 -28.48 -17.42
N PHE A 650 2.49 -27.64 -18.44
CA PHE A 650 3.09 -26.30 -18.46
C PHE A 650 2.66 -25.49 -17.22
N PRO A 651 3.60 -24.88 -16.46
CA PRO A 651 3.25 -24.13 -15.25
C PRO A 651 2.31 -22.97 -15.55
N ARG A 652 1.21 -22.86 -14.81
CA ARG A 652 0.23 -21.78 -14.98
C ARG A 652 0.63 -20.51 -14.26
N SER A 653 1.58 -20.58 -13.37
CA SER A 653 2.10 -19.46 -12.60
C SER A 653 3.61 -19.60 -12.50
N ARG A 654 4.33 -18.59 -12.96
CA ARG A 654 5.77 -18.48 -12.78
C ARG A 654 6.14 -18.59 -11.31
N ARG A 655 5.39 -17.94 -10.44
CA ARG A 655 5.59 -17.97 -9.00
C ARG A 655 5.51 -19.41 -8.45
N ARG A 656 4.48 -20.18 -8.84
CA ARG A 656 4.32 -21.57 -8.39
C ARG A 656 5.44 -22.47 -8.89
N PHE A 657 5.90 -22.23 -10.10
CA PHE A 657 7.04 -22.92 -10.65
C PHE A 657 8.32 -22.62 -9.87
N GLU A 658 8.60 -21.34 -9.63
CA GLU A 658 9.74 -20.90 -8.82
C GLU A 658 9.63 -21.40 -7.36
N GLU A 659 8.46 -21.35 -6.74
CA GLU A 659 8.19 -21.87 -5.39
C GLU A 659 8.46 -23.38 -5.29
N SER A 660 8.21 -24.14 -6.34
CA SER A 660 8.48 -25.57 -6.34
C SER A 660 9.97 -25.93 -6.26
N ALA A 661 10.84 -24.98 -6.58
CA ALA A 661 12.29 -25.14 -6.39
C ALA A 661 12.69 -25.32 -4.91
N ALA A 662 11.83 -24.91 -3.98
CA ALA A 662 12.06 -25.12 -2.55
C ALA A 662 12.09 -26.62 -2.15
N TRP A 663 11.50 -27.48 -2.96
CA TRP A 663 11.52 -28.92 -2.73
C TRP A 663 12.85 -29.59 -3.14
N LEU A 664 13.67 -28.87 -3.93
CA LEU A 664 14.91 -29.41 -4.44
C LEU A 664 15.99 -29.57 -3.36
N SER A 665 16.71 -30.69 -3.44
CA SER A 665 17.96 -30.91 -2.73
C SER A 665 19.08 -30.00 -3.28
N PRO A 666 20.28 -29.98 -2.62
CA PRO A 666 21.41 -29.15 -3.06
C PRO A 666 21.86 -29.31 -4.51
N VAL A 667 21.63 -30.46 -5.09
CA VAL A 667 22.02 -30.85 -6.45
C VAL A 667 20.82 -31.05 -7.36
N GLY A 668 19.65 -30.56 -6.92
CA GLY A 668 18.37 -30.79 -7.58
C GLY A 668 18.18 -30.03 -8.89
N GLN A 669 17.32 -30.57 -9.75
CA GLN A 669 16.97 -30.01 -11.06
C GLN A 669 15.46 -29.78 -11.18
N LEU A 670 15.08 -28.67 -11.81
CA LEU A 670 13.70 -28.33 -12.08
C LEU A 670 13.39 -28.50 -13.57
N TRP A 671 12.44 -29.39 -13.85
CA TRP A 671 12.05 -29.79 -15.19
C TRP A 671 10.65 -29.31 -15.54
N TRP A 672 10.37 -29.07 -16.81
CA TRP A 672 9.01 -28.83 -17.30
C TRP A 672 8.75 -29.54 -18.63
N SER A 673 7.54 -30.03 -18.82
CA SER A 673 7.12 -30.66 -20.08
C SER A 673 6.87 -29.60 -21.17
N PRO A 674 7.60 -29.62 -22.28
CA PRO A 674 7.35 -28.72 -23.41
C PRO A 674 6.06 -29.05 -24.16
N ASP A 675 5.53 -30.29 -24.05
CA ASP A 675 4.33 -30.75 -24.74
C ASP A 675 3.04 -30.06 -24.23
N GLY A 676 3.08 -29.45 -23.05
CA GLY A 676 2.05 -28.55 -22.56
C GLY A 676 1.83 -27.30 -23.44
N GLN A 677 2.76 -26.99 -24.34
CA GLN A 677 2.66 -25.82 -25.22
C GLN A 677 1.57 -25.96 -26.30
N GLY A 678 1.36 -27.16 -26.85
CA GLY A 678 0.37 -27.39 -27.91
C GLY A 678 -1.07 -27.38 -27.45
N ASN A 679 -1.33 -27.66 -26.18
CA ASN A 679 -2.67 -27.83 -25.61
C ASN A 679 -3.20 -26.63 -24.81
N ALA A 680 -2.40 -25.56 -24.65
CA ALA A 680 -2.79 -24.40 -23.85
C ALA A 680 -4.14 -23.78 -24.28
N PRO A 681 -4.45 -23.55 -25.56
CA PRO A 681 -5.77 -23.08 -25.99
C PRO A 681 -6.87 -24.12 -25.79
N ASN A 682 -6.57 -25.42 -25.89
CA ASN A 682 -7.52 -26.49 -25.68
C ASN A 682 -7.81 -26.76 -24.21
N VAL A 683 -6.81 -26.67 -23.35
CA VAL A 683 -6.96 -26.72 -21.89
C VAL A 683 -7.80 -25.54 -21.42
N TYR A 684 -7.56 -24.34 -21.96
CA TYR A 684 -8.35 -23.15 -21.69
C TYR A 684 -9.81 -23.31 -22.14
N ARG A 685 -10.04 -23.80 -23.38
CA ARG A 685 -11.39 -24.14 -23.89
C ARG A 685 -12.03 -25.27 -23.09
N LYS A 686 -11.25 -26.26 -22.63
CA LYS A 686 -11.72 -27.35 -21.78
C LYS A 686 -12.11 -26.86 -20.40
N TRP A 687 -11.36 -25.88 -19.84
CA TRP A 687 -11.72 -25.18 -18.61
C TRP A 687 -12.97 -24.33 -18.78
N GLN A 688 -13.09 -23.57 -19.84
CA GLN A 688 -14.31 -22.83 -20.17
C GLN A 688 -15.52 -23.78 -20.36
N ARG A 689 -15.30 -25.01 -20.85
CA ARG A 689 -16.33 -26.03 -20.98
C ARG A 689 -16.61 -26.78 -19.68
N LEU A 690 -15.64 -26.93 -18.79
CA LEU A 690 -15.74 -27.70 -17.54
C LEU A 690 -16.29 -26.92 -16.34
N LEU A 691 -16.25 -25.60 -16.35
CA LEU A 691 -16.73 -24.76 -15.24
C LEU A 691 -18.09 -24.08 -15.43
N PRO A 692 -19.00 -24.48 -16.24
CA PRO A 692 -19.96 -23.50 -16.73
C PRO A 692 -21.38 -23.67 -16.30
N THR A 693 -21.74 -24.60 -15.49
CA THR A 693 -23.09 -24.62 -14.92
C THR A 693 -23.02 -24.29 -13.45
N ARG A 694 -23.98 -23.47 -12.97
CA ARG A 694 -24.15 -23.16 -11.55
C ARG A 694 -24.15 -24.42 -10.69
N GLU A 695 -24.67 -25.52 -11.20
CA GLU A 695 -24.71 -26.82 -10.54
C GLU A 695 -23.35 -27.52 -10.41
N ARG A 696 -22.46 -27.36 -11.40
CA ARG A 696 -21.08 -27.87 -11.32
C ARG A 696 -20.21 -26.99 -10.43
N LEU A 697 -20.44 -25.68 -10.42
CA LEU A 697 -19.81 -24.76 -9.47
C LEU A 697 -20.24 -25.09 -8.03
N ALA A 698 -21.50 -25.44 -7.79
CA ALA A 698 -21.97 -25.80 -6.45
C ALA A 698 -21.53 -27.20 -6.02
N ARG A 699 -21.36 -28.15 -6.95
CA ARG A 699 -20.73 -29.44 -6.62
C ARG A 699 -19.23 -29.27 -6.33
N SER A 700 -18.54 -28.45 -7.10
CA SER A 700 -17.15 -28.08 -6.84
C SER A 700 -17.04 -27.22 -5.58
N TRP A 701 -18.03 -26.36 -5.33
CA TRP A 701 -18.14 -25.56 -4.11
C TRP A 701 -18.30 -26.43 -2.86
N ARG A 702 -19.15 -27.45 -2.87
CA ARG A 702 -19.25 -28.40 -1.74
C ARG A 702 -17.95 -29.17 -1.52
N HIS A 703 -17.28 -29.61 -2.58
CA HIS A 703 -15.96 -30.25 -2.50
C HIS A 703 -14.85 -29.28 -2.09
N TRP A 704 -14.98 -27.99 -2.44
CA TRP A 704 -14.06 -26.95 -2.03
C TRP A 704 -14.31 -26.45 -0.60
N VAL A 705 -15.54 -26.49 -0.16
CA VAL A 705 -15.94 -26.17 1.23
C VAL A 705 -15.40 -27.21 2.21
N GLU A 706 -15.30 -28.47 1.78
CA GLU A 706 -14.69 -29.55 2.54
C GLU A 706 -13.15 -29.49 2.54
N GLY A 707 -12.52 -28.80 1.58
CA GLY A 707 -11.08 -28.53 1.53
C GLY A 707 -10.78 -27.03 1.78
N ARG A 708 -10.22 -26.67 2.94
CA ARG A 708 -10.07 -25.28 3.42
C ARG A 708 -9.40 -24.30 2.46
N GLN A 709 -8.49 -24.73 1.58
CA GLN A 709 -7.82 -23.86 0.61
C GLN A 709 -8.68 -23.49 -0.60
N GLY A 710 -9.52 -24.41 -1.07
CA GLY A 710 -10.50 -24.15 -2.14
C GLY A 710 -11.59 -23.15 -1.71
N LEU A 711 -11.86 -23.08 -0.41
CA LEU A 711 -12.86 -22.20 0.19
C LEU A 711 -12.56 -20.72 -0.03
N GLN A 712 -11.30 -20.29 0.10
CA GLN A 712 -10.92 -18.88 -0.01
C GLN A 712 -10.96 -18.38 -1.45
N ILE A 713 -10.44 -19.15 -2.40
CA ILE A 713 -10.50 -18.82 -3.82
C ILE A 713 -11.96 -18.80 -4.29
N GLY A 714 -12.74 -19.80 -3.89
CA GLY A 714 -14.15 -19.88 -4.22
C GLY A 714 -14.98 -18.74 -3.61
N ARG A 715 -14.76 -18.39 -2.34
CA ARG A 715 -15.42 -17.24 -1.69
C ARG A 715 -15.06 -15.93 -2.36
N GLN A 716 -13.81 -15.74 -2.79
CA GLN A 716 -13.43 -14.55 -3.51
C GLN A 716 -14.09 -14.48 -4.89
N ILE A 717 -14.16 -15.60 -5.63
CA ILE A 717 -14.87 -15.67 -6.92
C ILE A 717 -16.35 -15.33 -6.73
N VAL A 718 -17.02 -15.89 -5.72
CA VAL A 718 -18.43 -15.62 -5.39
C VAL A 718 -18.64 -14.15 -5.05
N LYS A 719 -17.75 -13.57 -4.26
CA LYS A 719 -17.77 -12.15 -3.92
C LYS A 719 -17.55 -11.25 -5.14
N ASP A 720 -16.58 -11.60 -5.98
CA ASP A 720 -16.29 -10.86 -7.23
C ASP A 720 -17.47 -10.89 -8.21
N LEU A 721 -18.28 -11.95 -8.15
CA LEU A 721 -19.48 -12.13 -8.98
C LEU A 721 -20.74 -11.50 -8.35
N GLY A 722 -20.64 -10.91 -7.14
CA GLY A 722 -21.76 -10.30 -6.42
C GLY A 722 -22.82 -11.32 -5.98
N LEU A 723 -22.44 -12.57 -5.75
CA LEU A 723 -23.34 -13.62 -5.29
C LEU A 723 -23.46 -13.65 -3.77
N SER A 724 -24.65 -13.95 -3.23
CA SER A 724 -24.87 -14.12 -1.79
C SER A 724 -24.08 -15.30 -1.21
N PRO A 725 -23.61 -15.25 0.05
CA PRO A 725 -23.04 -16.40 0.73
C PRO A 725 -23.98 -17.63 0.77
N ASP A 726 -25.29 -17.39 0.80
CA ASP A 726 -26.34 -18.43 0.81
C ASP A 726 -26.78 -18.82 -0.62
N TRP A 727 -26.02 -18.43 -1.61
CA TRP A 727 -26.34 -18.66 -2.99
C TRP A 727 -26.43 -20.17 -3.30
N THR A 728 -27.60 -20.60 -3.77
CA THR A 728 -27.84 -21.95 -4.28
C THR A 728 -27.86 -21.91 -5.81
N PRO A 729 -27.26 -22.90 -6.49
CA PRO A 729 -27.21 -22.92 -7.94
C PRO A 729 -28.61 -23.05 -8.55
N ARG A 730 -28.96 -22.12 -9.44
CA ARG A 730 -30.05 -22.27 -10.40
C ARG A 730 -29.42 -22.42 -11.79
N ASP A 731 -30.10 -23.09 -12.71
CA ASP A 731 -29.58 -23.34 -14.07
C ASP A 731 -29.14 -22.05 -14.78
N GLY A 732 -27.94 -22.06 -15.34
CA GLY A 732 -27.36 -20.96 -16.11
C GLY A 732 -25.83 -20.93 -16.08
N LYS A 733 -25.22 -20.30 -17.10
CA LYS A 733 -23.76 -20.10 -17.18
C LYS A 733 -23.34 -18.99 -16.24
N VAL A 734 -22.25 -19.20 -15.49
CA VAL A 734 -21.62 -18.18 -14.67
C VAL A 734 -20.48 -17.55 -15.46
N PRO A 735 -20.47 -16.22 -15.66
CA PRO A 735 -19.41 -15.53 -16.39
C PRO A 735 -18.16 -15.42 -15.51
N LEU A 736 -17.34 -16.45 -15.49
CA LEU A 736 -16.10 -16.53 -14.70
C LEU A 736 -15.08 -15.46 -15.10
N ASP A 737 -15.14 -15.02 -16.34
CA ASP A 737 -14.35 -13.89 -16.86
C ASP A 737 -14.62 -12.57 -16.12
N ARG A 738 -15.73 -12.47 -15.39
CA ARG A 738 -16.03 -11.35 -14.48
C ARG A 738 -15.36 -11.47 -13.12
N SER A 739 -14.83 -12.64 -12.75
CA SER A 739 -14.10 -12.80 -11.50
C SER A 739 -12.67 -12.26 -11.62
N PHE A 740 -12.28 -11.39 -10.71
CA PHE A 740 -10.93 -10.90 -10.54
C PHE A 740 -9.93 -12.05 -10.37
N GLN A 741 -10.21 -12.98 -9.46
CA GLN A 741 -9.32 -14.11 -9.18
C GLN A 741 -9.11 -15.01 -10.40
N TYR A 742 -10.17 -15.21 -11.20
CA TYR A 742 -10.07 -15.99 -12.43
C TYR A 742 -9.19 -15.30 -13.48
N ARG A 743 -9.38 -14.01 -13.72
CA ARG A 743 -8.56 -13.23 -14.68
C ARG A 743 -7.12 -13.13 -14.23
N TRP A 744 -6.90 -12.95 -12.92
CA TRP A 744 -5.56 -12.92 -12.35
C TRP A 744 -4.81 -14.24 -12.56
N THR A 745 -5.48 -15.38 -12.34
CA THR A 745 -4.91 -16.70 -12.62
C THR A 745 -4.53 -16.87 -14.08
N GLN A 746 -5.33 -16.30 -15.01
CA GLN A 746 -5.01 -16.28 -16.44
C GLN A 746 -3.78 -15.43 -16.75
N TYR A 747 -3.69 -14.25 -16.13
CA TYR A 747 -2.53 -13.37 -16.29
C TYR A 747 -1.24 -14.06 -15.80
N GLU A 748 -1.26 -14.66 -14.62
CA GLU A 748 -0.11 -15.42 -14.10
C GLU A 748 0.33 -16.54 -15.05
N TRP A 749 -0.62 -17.21 -15.66
CA TRP A 749 -0.33 -18.26 -16.62
C TRP A 749 0.32 -17.73 -17.92
N ILE A 750 -0.19 -16.61 -18.45
CA ILE A 750 0.40 -15.96 -19.63
C ILE A 750 1.82 -15.50 -19.32
N ASP A 751 2.05 -14.90 -18.17
CA ASP A 751 3.36 -14.45 -17.73
C ASP A 751 4.34 -15.62 -17.58
N ALA A 752 3.91 -16.70 -16.93
CA ALA A 752 4.72 -17.92 -16.77
C ALA A 752 5.09 -18.54 -18.13
N ARG A 753 4.09 -18.64 -19.04
CA ARG A 753 4.32 -19.18 -20.39
C ARG A 753 5.34 -18.37 -21.18
N GLN A 754 5.22 -17.06 -21.16
CA GLN A 754 6.12 -16.19 -21.91
C GLN A 754 7.53 -16.20 -21.32
N TRP A 755 7.66 -16.27 -20.01
CA TRP A 755 8.95 -16.38 -19.33
C TRP A 755 9.64 -17.69 -19.71
N LEU A 756 8.98 -18.83 -19.59
CA LEU A 756 9.52 -20.13 -19.92
C LEU A 756 9.84 -20.30 -21.42
N THR A 757 9.04 -19.73 -22.33
CA THR A 757 9.27 -19.84 -23.77
C THR A 757 10.37 -18.94 -24.30
N LYS A 758 10.59 -17.75 -23.69
CA LYS A 758 11.70 -16.86 -24.06
C LYS A 758 13.04 -17.34 -23.55
N GLU A 759 13.04 -18.00 -22.42
CA GLU A 759 14.23 -18.34 -21.65
C GLU A 759 14.62 -19.81 -21.81
N GLY A 760 13.96 -20.56 -22.66
CA GLY A 760 14.49 -21.84 -23.18
C GLY A 760 15.79 -21.67 -23.96
N ASN A 761 16.25 -20.42 -24.12
CA ASN A 761 17.57 -20.07 -24.57
C ASN A 761 18.52 -19.84 -23.37
N HIS A 762 19.76 -20.31 -23.50
CA HIS A 762 20.82 -20.34 -22.49
C HIS A 762 21.10 -19.03 -21.73
N ASP A 763 20.61 -17.87 -22.17
CA ASP A 763 20.88 -16.56 -21.58
C ASP A 763 20.09 -16.28 -20.29
N ALA A 764 18.96 -16.91 -20.09
CA ALA A 764 18.20 -16.76 -18.86
C ALA A 764 18.89 -17.39 -17.64
N MET A 765 19.64 -18.48 -17.90
CA MET A 765 20.46 -19.13 -16.87
C MET A 765 21.64 -18.22 -16.45
N ALA A 766 22.19 -17.43 -17.38
CA ALA A 766 23.24 -16.45 -17.08
C ALA A 766 22.68 -15.31 -16.21
N ALA A 767 21.49 -14.79 -16.51
CA ALA A 767 20.86 -13.70 -15.76
C ALA A 767 20.48 -14.09 -14.32
N ILE A 768 20.10 -15.35 -14.10
CA ILE A 768 19.84 -15.88 -12.75
C ILE A 768 21.16 -16.16 -12.00
N ARG A 769 22.20 -16.66 -12.67
CA ARG A 769 23.52 -16.88 -12.07
C ARG A 769 24.20 -15.58 -11.63
N THR A 770 24.18 -14.53 -12.44
CA THR A 770 24.80 -13.23 -12.13
C THR A 770 24.07 -12.41 -11.08
N ARG A 771 22.79 -12.74 -10.79
CA ARG A 771 22.00 -12.07 -9.73
C ARG A 771 22.03 -12.81 -8.38
N ASN A 772 22.62 -14.00 -8.33
CA ASN A 772 22.80 -14.83 -7.11
C ASN A 772 24.23 -14.80 -6.55
N THR A 773 25.16 -14.11 -7.20
CA THR A 773 26.45 -13.67 -6.66
C THR A 773 26.34 -12.20 -6.22
#